data_028cf078005ca1b0f94db8a870e58edf
#
_entry.id   028cf078005ca1b0f94db8a870e58edf
#
_cell.length_a   1.000
_cell.length_b   1.000
_cell.length_c   1.000
_cell.angle_alpha   90.00
_cell.angle_beta   90.00
_cell.angle_gamma   90.00
#
_symmetry.space_group_name_H-M   'P 1'
#
loop_
_entity.id
_entity.type
_entity.pdbx_description
1 polymer ?
#
loop_
_entity_poly.entity_id
_entity_poly.type
_entity_poly.pdbx_seq_one_letter_code
_entity_poly.pdbx_strand_id
1 'polypeptide(L)'
;VGTTSVEKSEFLSRLLTQTHQIRHEVLNAKQHEREGHIVEGAGQLGSVMIATNMAGRGTDIKLGAVSRQALLDHWQRRGICPASVTIDSTDEQLREGVYRKVAARELEVDRKAVEAMPFAELELALLRHWAVEHTWLTDKAIGAMNAEALRVALDDHGRFLLHRIRWFASIEDMGGLHVVGTERHEARRIDNQLRGRCGRQGDKGSSRFFVSLEDDLMKMFAGETTMRVLSRLGMKEGDAIEHPMLSKSVERAQRKVEERNFQMRKTVLEYDEVMEHQRRTFYGLRQRVLEGRNVRGLLLEFVEKTLDDAVEKFLDPDYPSQCVAEYAKSRLECSINPDRLRGRQIHEIEAAIVAEAQHEARQNIIMTLGEYMPSEGSEVAVDLDAAGLSQWARTRFGVELTAADLGDAGPGLRKKVEARLGRAAIDTIRATDLSGIASYMVPNFGAIELAGWVKDRLELEIPVDEIVSARKAEADGEGSVTGVIMRRVTEWYDRREIEYPVDFMMQMTQMLMRQNPAEAGNQFLGWANARYRMGWTPEVFRTSTPQKVRSELVAASRKFFEDGRMASEIADAIKCATDDQLDAHFRERFGSGLPETMRFLHGAEREDAIRARIENILRAELLHFERSILIETLDGAWKDHLYAMDQLRDSISFRAFSQNDPRIEYKKEGSHMFGGMMEVIRERVAEFLFKAKITPAGSRPAAPPMARPAGAPGGMMTSGIVGPGLA
;
A
#
# COMPACT_ATOMS: atom_id res chain seq x y z
N VAL A 1 -2.23 -24.90 29.35
CA VAL A 1 -3.07 -25.33 28.23
C VAL A 1 -3.05 -24.26 27.16
N GLY A 2 -2.69 -24.62 25.93
CA GLY A 2 -2.66 -23.70 24.79
C GLY A 2 -3.92 -23.82 23.93
N THR A 3 -4.52 -22.67 23.61
CA THR A 3 -5.70 -22.55 22.73
C THR A 3 -5.39 -21.61 21.56
N THR A 4 -6.12 -21.72 20.45
CA THR A 4 -5.89 -20.92 19.23
C THR A 4 -6.64 -19.59 19.23
N SER A 5 -7.70 -19.44 20.03
CA SER A 5 -8.49 -18.21 20.09
C SER A 5 -8.89 -17.82 21.52
N VAL A 6 -9.25 -16.55 21.70
CA VAL A 6 -9.77 -16.02 22.97
C VAL A 6 -11.05 -16.73 23.37
N GLU A 7 -11.98 -16.93 22.42
CA GLU A 7 -13.27 -17.58 22.66
C GLU A 7 -13.09 -19.03 23.15
N LYS A 8 -12.18 -19.80 22.55
CA LYS A 8 -11.85 -21.14 22.97
C LYS A 8 -11.22 -21.17 24.37
N SER A 9 -10.39 -20.16 24.70
CA SER A 9 -9.81 -20.05 26.05
C SER A 9 -10.88 -19.76 27.10
N GLU A 10 -11.85 -18.90 26.80
CA GLU A 10 -12.98 -18.60 27.70
C GLU A 10 -13.96 -19.78 27.82
N PHE A 11 -14.21 -20.51 26.72
CA PHE A 11 -15.02 -21.69 26.71
C PHE A 11 -14.41 -22.78 27.63
N LEU A 12 -13.12 -23.06 27.46
CA LEU A 12 -12.41 -24.05 28.28
C LEU A 12 -12.37 -23.62 29.74
N SER A 13 -12.18 -22.35 30.04
CA SER A 13 -12.21 -21.79 31.39
C SER A 13 -13.57 -22.02 32.04
N ARG A 14 -14.67 -21.77 31.36
CA ARG A 14 -16.01 -22.03 31.86
C ARG A 14 -16.24 -23.52 32.14
N LEU A 15 -15.79 -24.39 31.22
CA LEU A 15 -15.91 -25.83 31.37
C LEU A 15 -15.14 -26.33 32.59
N LEU A 16 -13.89 -25.92 32.78
CA LEU A 16 -13.06 -26.29 33.93
C LEU A 16 -13.64 -25.80 35.26
N THR A 17 -14.25 -24.61 35.27
CA THR A 17 -14.88 -24.05 36.46
C THR A 17 -16.19 -24.76 36.79
N GLN A 18 -17.10 -24.90 35.83
CA GLN A 18 -18.47 -25.34 36.05
C GLN A 18 -18.58 -26.87 36.22
N THR A 19 -17.86 -27.60 35.37
CA THR A 19 -17.98 -29.09 35.33
C THR A 19 -16.97 -29.78 36.22
N HIS A 20 -15.72 -29.26 36.25
CA HIS A 20 -14.62 -29.98 36.92
C HIS A 20 -14.09 -29.28 38.17
N GLN A 21 -14.55 -28.04 38.47
CA GLN A 21 -14.13 -27.23 39.64
C GLN A 21 -12.59 -27.10 39.76
N ILE A 22 -11.87 -27.06 38.64
CA ILE A 22 -10.41 -26.94 38.59
C ILE A 22 -10.04 -25.45 38.66
N ARG A 23 -9.27 -25.05 39.69
CA ARG A 23 -8.69 -23.73 39.80
C ARG A 23 -7.68 -23.52 38.67
N HIS A 24 -7.80 -22.43 37.94
CA HIS A 24 -6.92 -22.10 36.84
C HIS A 24 -6.87 -20.58 36.63
N GLU A 25 -5.81 -20.12 35.96
CA GLU A 25 -5.67 -18.75 35.49
C GLU A 25 -5.82 -18.72 33.96
N VAL A 26 -6.38 -17.62 33.44
CA VAL A 26 -6.55 -17.42 31.99
C VAL A 26 -5.68 -16.26 31.52
N LEU A 27 -4.93 -16.49 30.47
CA LEU A 27 -4.05 -15.49 29.84
C LEU A 27 -4.41 -15.36 28.36
N ASN A 28 -5.11 -14.29 28.03
CA ASN A 28 -5.49 -13.95 26.66
C ASN A 28 -5.36 -12.44 26.43
N ALA A 29 -5.70 -11.96 25.24
CA ALA A 29 -5.56 -10.55 24.86
C ALA A 29 -6.31 -9.55 25.76
N LYS A 30 -7.32 -10.03 26.52
CA LYS A 30 -8.09 -9.17 27.45
C LYS A 30 -7.39 -8.94 28.80
N GLN A 31 -6.29 -9.63 29.08
CA GLN A 31 -5.64 -9.66 30.40
C GLN A 31 -4.16 -9.28 30.37
N HIS A 32 -3.78 -8.42 29.46
CA HIS A 32 -2.39 -7.97 29.25
C HIS A 32 -1.74 -7.38 30.50
N GLU A 33 -2.48 -6.62 31.30
CA GLU A 33 -1.95 -5.92 32.49
C GLU A 33 -1.47 -6.90 33.58
N ARG A 34 -2.03 -8.11 33.64
CA ARG A 34 -1.71 -9.13 34.65
C ARG A 34 -0.81 -10.23 34.15
N GLU A 35 -0.34 -10.15 32.91
CA GLU A 35 0.44 -11.20 32.25
C GLU A 35 1.62 -11.70 33.08
N GLY A 36 2.44 -10.78 33.62
CA GLY A 36 3.61 -11.11 34.41
C GLY A 36 3.30 -11.97 35.64
N HIS A 37 2.27 -11.61 36.40
CA HIS A 37 1.85 -12.35 37.60
C HIS A 37 1.26 -13.73 37.28
N ILE A 38 0.47 -13.83 36.21
CA ILE A 38 -0.13 -15.09 35.78
C ILE A 38 0.97 -16.09 35.33
N VAL A 39 1.96 -15.59 34.58
CA VAL A 39 3.07 -16.43 34.08
C VAL A 39 3.98 -16.84 35.20
N GLU A 40 4.26 -15.97 36.18
CA GLU A 40 5.06 -16.32 37.38
C GLU A 40 4.42 -17.44 38.20
N GLY A 41 3.08 -17.44 38.34
CA GLY A 41 2.32 -18.49 39.00
C GLY A 41 2.27 -19.83 38.24
N ALA A 42 2.52 -19.86 36.94
CA ALA A 42 2.36 -21.06 36.11
C ALA A 42 3.35 -22.17 36.43
N GLY A 43 4.52 -21.84 36.96
CA GLY A 43 5.57 -22.76 37.34
C GLY A 43 5.41 -23.39 38.77
N GLN A 44 4.29 -23.18 39.44
CA GLN A 44 4.02 -23.69 40.79
C GLN A 44 3.33 -25.04 40.79
N LEU A 45 3.48 -25.83 41.88
CA LEU A 45 2.87 -27.13 42.03
C LEU A 45 1.33 -27.06 41.93
N GLY A 46 0.76 -27.81 40.99
CA GLY A 46 -0.68 -27.87 40.80
C GLY A 46 -1.31 -26.69 40.12
N SER A 47 -0.52 -25.72 39.63
CA SER A 47 -0.98 -24.63 38.79
C SER A 47 -1.54 -25.11 37.46
N VAL A 48 -2.64 -24.50 37.04
CA VAL A 48 -3.22 -24.68 35.69
C VAL A 48 -3.41 -23.32 35.07
N MET A 49 -2.81 -23.14 33.89
CA MET A 49 -2.96 -21.93 33.12
C MET A 49 -3.53 -22.25 31.73
N ILE A 50 -4.52 -21.48 31.29
CA ILE A 50 -5.04 -21.49 29.93
C ILE A 50 -4.49 -20.24 29.22
N ALA A 51 -3.75 -20.42 28.12
CA ALA A 51 -3.19 -19.32 27.40
C ALA A 51 -3.55 -19.40 25.91
N THR A 52 -3.84 -18.23 25.30
CA THR A 52 -3.86 -18.13 23.85
C THR A 52 -2.43 -18.09 23.30
N ASN A 53 -2.27 -18.45 22.04
CA ASN A 53 -0.99 -18.62 21.38
C ASN A 53 0.00 -17.44 21.54
N MET A 54 -0.51 -16.20 21.60
CA MET A 54 0.33 -14.99 21.69
C MET A 54 0.63 -14.56 23.13
N ALA A 55 -0.14 -15.03 24.10
CA ALA A 55 0.01 -14.62 25.48
C ALA A 55 1.26 -15.25 26.11
N GLY A 56 2.01 -14.49 26.87
CA GLY A 56 3.25 -14.93 27.51
C GLY A 56 4.46 -15.07 26.57
N ARG A 57 4.41 -14.54 25.35
CA ARG A 57 5.57 -14.56 24.44
C ARG A 57 6.67 -13.64 24.96
N GLY A 58 7.88 -14.18 25.13
CA GLY A 58 9.02 -13.44 25.69
C GLY A 58 9.17 -13.56 27.19
N THR A 59 8.16 -14.07 27.92
CA THR A 59 8.19 -14.27 29.38
C THR A 59 8.64 -15.69 29.70
N ASP A 60 9.52 -15.85 30.68
CA ASP A 60 10.02 -17.15 31.14
C ASP A 60 9.16 -17.71 32.27
N ILE A 61 8.89 -19.02 32.23
CA ILE A 61 8.18 -19.73 33.31
C ILE A 61 9.23 -20.42 34.17
N LYS A 62 9.46 -19.89 35.37
CA LYS A 62 10.42 -20.47 36.31
C LYS A 62 9.73 -21.61 37.09
N LEU A 63 10.35 -22.78 37.04
CA LEU A 63 9.89 -23.92 37.83
C LEU A 63 10.27 -23.77 39.30
N GLY A 64 9.28 -23.91 40.18
CA GLY A 64 9.46 -23.72 41.62
C GLY A 64 10.14 -24.89 42.33
N ALA A 65 10.81 -24.64 43.45
CA ALA A 65 11.17 -25.67 44.40
C ALA A 65 9.93 -26.20 45.14
N VAL A 66 9.93 -27.44 45.56
CA VAL A 66 8.78 -28.05 46.20
C VAL A 66 9.19 -28.63 47.57
N SER A 67 8.48 -28.26 48.63
CA SER A 67 8.69 -28.82 49.95
C SER A 67 7.94 -30.17 50.11
N ARG A 68 8.48 -31.07 50.97
CA ARG A 68 7.80 -32.33 51.27
C ARG A 68 6.38 -32.13 51.81
N GLN A 69 6.18 -31.08 52.61
CA GLN A 69 4.86 -30.72 53.13
C GLN A 69 3.89 -30.37 52.01
N ALA A 70 4.32 -29.52 51.06
CA ALA A 70 3.48 -29.13 49.93
C ALA A 70 3.11 -30.31 49.01
N LEU A 71 4.05 -31.23 48.80
CA LEU A 71 3.79 -32.48 48.06
C LEU A 71 2.78 -33.37 48.78
N LEU A 72 2.99 -33.61 50.09
CA LEU A 72 2.11 -34.42 50.90
C LEU A 72 0.68 -33.90 50.90
N ASP A 73 0.52 -32.58 51.18
CA ASP A 73 -0.77 -31.91 51.15
C ASP A 73 -1.43 -31.98 49.77
N HIS A 74 -0.66 -31.87 48.72
CA HIS A 74 -1.16 -31.98 47.34
C HIS A 74 -1.65 -33.38 47.02
N TRP A 75 -0.87 -34.41 47.36
CA TRP A 75 -1.24 -35.81 47.09
C TRP A 75 -2.36 -36.32 48.00
N GLN A 76 -2.42 -35.89 49.27
CA GLN A 76 -3.51 -36.22 50.17
C GLN A 76 -4.84 -35.59 49.73
N ARG A 77 -4.83 -34.30 49.34
CA ARG A 77 -6.02 -33.62 48.77
C ARG A 77 -6.55 -34.28 47.52
N ARG A 78 -5.67 -34.87 46.71
CA ARG A 78 -6.05 -35.63 45.51
C ARG A 78 -6.41 -37.09 45.78
N GLY A 79 -6.36 -37.53 47.03
CA GLY A 79 -6.69 -38.91 47.43
C GLY A 79 -5.67 -39.97 46.96
N ILE A 80 -4.48 -39.54 46.52
CA ILE A 80 -3.40 -40.40 46.03
C ILE A 80 -2.60 -40.98 47.21
N CYS A 81 -2.33 -40.16 48.23
CA CYS A 81 -1.54 -40.56 49.39
C CYS A 81 -2.43 -40.80 50.61
N PRO A 82 -2.21 -41.89 51.38
CA PRO A 82 -2.96 -42.12 52.60
C PRO A 82 -2.50 -41.21 53.75
N ALA A 83 -3.37 -40.99 54.75
CA ALA A 83 -3.05 -40.20 55.93
C ALA A 83 -1.93 -40.78 56.84
N SER A 84 -1.61 -42.09 56.68
CA SER A 84 -0.52 -42.73 57.38
C SER A 84 0.90 -42.29 56.93
N VAL A 85 1.02 -41.73 55.77
CA VAL A 85 2.31 -41.17 55.24
C VAL A 85 2.51 -39.81 55.82
N THR A 86 3.68 -39.56 56.40
CA THR A 86 4.10 -38.26 56.97
C THR A 86 5.32 -37.72 56.25
N ILE A 87 5.73 -36.49 56.56
CA ILE A 87 6.90 -35.81 55.95
C ILE A 87 8.22 -36.56 56.24
N ASP A 88 8.27 -37.33 57.30
CA ASP A 88 9.45 -38.10 57.72
C ASP A 88 9.50 -39.48 57.09
N SER A 89 8.48 -39.89 56.37
CA SER A 89 8.43 -41.18 55.67
C SER A 89 9.51 -41.25 54.60
N THR A 90 10.15 -42.43 54.49
CA THR A 90 11.13 -42.71 53.42
C THR A 90 10.43 -42.83 52.07
N ASP A 91 11.21 -42.76 50.97
CA ASP A 91 10.67 -42.96 49.61
C ASP A 91 9.99 -44.31 49.42
N GLU A 92 10.48 -45.36 50.11
CA GLU A 92 9.89 -46.68 50.06
C GLU A 92 8.53 -46.71 50.78
N GLN A 93 8.45 -46.13 51.98
CA GLN A 93 7.22 -46.00 52.75
C GLN A 93 6.16 -45.16 52.02
N LEU A 94 6.59 -44.09 51.40
CA LEU A 94 5.74 -43.26 50.53
C LEU A 94 5.20 -44.08 49.36
N ARG A 95 6.06 -44.79 48.66
CA ARG A 95 5.70 -45.61 47.50
C ARG A 95 4.73 -46.72 47.90
N GLU A 96 5.04 -47.45 48.95
CA GLU A 96 4.17 -48.53 49.47
C GLU A 96 2.81 -47.94 49.86
N GLY A 97 2.76 -46.89 50.64
CA GLY A 97 1.52 -46.23 51.06
C GLY A 97 0.65 -45.79 49.88
N VAL A 98 1.27 -45.14 48.86
CA VAL A 98 0.56 -44.71 47.65
C VAL A 98 0.07 -45.89 46.83
N TYR A 99 0.92 -46.89 46.58
CA TYR A 99 0.55 -48.05 45.76
C TYR A 99 -0.61 -48.90 46.45
N ARG A 100 -0.56 -49.11 47.75
CA ARG A 100 -1.68 -49.73 48.45
C ARG A 100 -2.96 -48.90 48.42
N LYS A 101 -2.85 -47.57 48.41
CA LYS A 101 -4.00 -46.66 48.32
C LYS A 101 -4.67 -46.68 46.96
N VAL A 102 -3.89 -46.70 45.89
CA VAL A 102 -4.42 -46.64 44.51
C VAL A 102 -4.82 -48.02 43.97
N ALA A 103 -4.17 -49.12 44.45
CA ALA A 103 -4.33 -50.44 43.91
C ALA A 103 -5.77 -50.98 43.95
N ALA A 104 -6.52 -50.72 45.05
CA ALA A 104 -7.90 -51.16 45.15
C ALA A 104 -8.79 -50.61 44.02
N ARG A 105 -8.50 -49.37 43.56
CA ARG A 105 -9.21 -48.69 42.45
C ARG A 105 -8.68 -49.14 41.11
N GLU A 106 -7.36 -49.12 40.94
CA GLU A 106 -6.69 -49.34 39.63
C GLU A 106 -6.79 -50.83 39.20
N LEU A 107 -6.68 -51.80 40.17
CA LEU A 107 -6.74 -53.21 39.87
C LEU A 107 -8.12 -53.80 40.08
N GLU A 108 -9.11 -53.02 40.53
CA GLU A 108 -10.48 -53.50 40.91
C GLU A 108 -10.48 -54.60 41.89
N VAL A 109 -9.56 -54.64 42.88
CA VAL A 109 -9.38 -55.68 43.88
C VAL A 109 -9.83 -55.16 45.23
N ASP A 110 -10.41 -56.09 46.07
CA ASP A 110 -10.85 -55.77 47.44
C ASP A 110 -9.66 -55.28 48.30
N ARG A 111 -9.90 -54.24 49.11
CA ARG A 111 -8.89 -53.67 50.01
C ARG A 111 -8.18 -54.66 50.89
N LYS A 112 -8.90 -55.68 51.43
CA LYS A 112 -8.30 -56.71 52.23
C LYS A 112 -7.32 -57.62 51.47
N ALA A 113 -7.60 -57.88 50.19
CA ALA A 113 -6.68 -58.57 49.30
C ALA A 113 -5.42 -57.79 49.00
N VAL A 114 -5.56 -56.46 48.77
CA VAL A 114 -4.43 -55.53 48.56
C VAL A 114 -3.54 -55.46 49.83
N GLU A 115 -4.13 -55.45 51.04
CA GLU A 115 -3.37 -55.44 52.30
C GLU A 115 -2.60 -56.71 52.53
N ALA A 116 -3.15 -57.87 52.13
CA ALA A 116 -2.52 -59.17 52.28
C ALA A 116 -1.43 -59.47 51.22
N MET A 117 -1.38 -58.74 50.15
CA MET A 117 -0.45 -58.97 49.04
C MET A 117 0.95 -58.48 49.36
N PRO A 118 2.03 -59.24 49.08
CA PRO A 118 3.40 -58.80 49.20
C PRO A 118 3.66 -57.55 48.30
N PHE A 119 4.41 -56.59 48.82
CA PHE A 119 4.60 -55.34 48.14
C PHE A 119 5.20 -55.48 46.72
N ALA A 120 6.19 -56.38 46.54
CA ALA A 120 6.81 -56.60 45.23
C ALA A 120 5.82 -57.13 44.16
N GLU A 121 4.85 -57.96 44.60
CA GLU A 121 3.80 -58.54 43.77
C GLU A 121 2.77 -57.46 43.41
N LEU A 122 2.38 -56.60 44.36
CA LEU A 122 1.49 -55.49 44.19
C LEU A 122 2.09 -54.48 43.25
N GLU A 123 3.37 -54.13 43.43
CA GLU A 123 4.10 -53.18 42.56
C GLU A 123 4.14 -53.69 41.12
N LEU A 124 4.48 -54.95 40.90
CA LEU A 124 4.54 -55.54 39.58
C LEU A 124 3.15 -55.59 38.90
N ALA A 125 2.09 -55.88 39.65
CA ALA A 125 0.72 -55.87 39.16
C ALA A 125 0.29 -54.44 38.69
N LEU A 126 0.56 -53.41 39.52
CA LEU A 126 0.27 -52.05 39.19
C LEU A 126 1.08 -51.53 37.97
N LEU A 127 2.38 -51.83 37.94
CA LEU A 127 3.23 -51.41 36.80
C LEU A 127 2.78 -52.08 35.51
N ARG A 128 2.33 -53.34 35.54
CA ARG A 128 1.75 -54.01 34.37
C ARG A 128 0.44 -53.37 33.94
N HIS A 129 -0.44 -53.11 34.89
CA HIS A 129 -1.72 -52.44 34.63
C HIS A 129 -1.48 -51.05 33.93
N TRP A 130 -0.63 -50.25 34.53
CA TRP A 130 -0.28 -48.94 33.96
C TRP A 130 0.44 -49.02 32.61
N ALA A 131 1.27 -50.07 32.39
CA ALA A 131 1.91 -50.29 31.11
C ALA A 131 0.90 -50.61 29.99
N VAL A 132 -0.13 -51.40 30.29
CA VAL A 132 -1.24 -51.69 29.37
C VAL A 132 -2.01 -50.44 29.04
N GLU A 133 -2.33 -49.61 30.04
CA GLU A 133 -3.14 -48.41 29.86
C GLU A 133 -2.37 -47.26 29.17
N HIS A 134 -1.08 -47.14 29.47
CA HIS A 134 -0.32 -45.94 29.09
C HIS A 134 0.79 -46.18 28.06
N THR A 135 1.07 -47.42 27.64
CA THR A 135 2.08 -47.71 26.62
C THR A 135 1.47 -48.45 25.42
N TRP A 136 2.24 -48.53 24.35
CA TRP A 136 1.85 -49.27 23.12
C TRP A 136 2.37 -50.70 23.10
N LEU A 137 2.86 -51.21 24.25
CA LEU A 137 3.40 -52.54 24.35
C LEU A 137 2.26 -53.59 24.34
N THR A 138 2.52 -54.70 23.70
CA THR A 138 1.57 -55.81 23.71
C THR A 138 1.55 -56.52 25.09
N ASP A 139 0.42 -57.08 25.48
CA ASP A 139 0.28 -57.80 26.76
C ASP A 139 1.35 -58.90 26.93
N LYS A 140 1.73 -59.55 25.84
CA LYS A 140 2.79 -60.58 25.84
C LYS A 140 4.16 -59.96 26.18
N ALA A 141 4.47 -58.77 25.66
CA ALA A 141 5.72 -58.08 25.96
C ALA A 141 5.71 -57.60 27.43
N ILE A 142 4.62 -56.98 27.88
CA ILE A 142 4.43 -56.51 29.28
C ILE A 142 4.56 -57.67 30.27
N GLY A 143 3.98 -58.79 29.95
CA GLY A 143 4.06 -59.98 30.81
C GLY A 143 5.47 -60.55 31.03
N ALA A 144 6.37 -60.36 30.07
CA ALA A 144 7.77 -60.75 30.09
C ALA A 144 8.72 -59.76 30.81
N MET A 145 8.26 -58.52 31.09
CA MET A 145 9.08 -57.44 31.67
C MET A 145 9.11 -57.51 33.18
N ASN A 146 10.26 -57.17 33.77
CA ASN A 146 10.41 -56.99 35.23
C ASN A 146 9.98 -55.53 35.60
N ALA A 147 9.91 -55.25 36.92
CA ALA A 147 9.42 -53.96 37.41
C ALA A 147 10.25 -52.76 36.89
N GLU A 148 11.58 -52.89 36.77
CA GLU A 148 12.42 -51.78 36.27
C GLU A 148 12.28 -51.58 34.76
N ALA A 149 12.15 -52.64 33.98
CA ALA A 149 11.89 -52.52 32.55
C ALA A 149 10.52 -51.88 32.27
N LEU A 150 9.51 -52.18 33.09
CA LEU A 150 8.20 -51.51 32.99
C LEU A 150 8.27 -50.04 33.39
N ARG A 151 9.05 -49.67 34.41
CA ARG A 151 9.27 -48.26 34.77
C ARG A 151 9.96 -47.47 33.62
N VAL A 152 10.99 -48.04 32.99
CA VAL A 152 11.65 -47.45 31.84
C VAL A 152 10.66 -47.28 30.68
N ALA A 153 9.86 -48.30 30.41
CA ALA A 153 8.83 -48.19 29.36
C ALA A 153 7.79 -47.09 29.64
N LEU A 154 7.39 -46.91 30.90
CA LEU A 154 6.49 -45.83 31.31
C LEU A 154 7.16 -44.47 31.26
N ASP A 155 8.47 -44.34 31.58
CA ASP A 155 9.25 -43.11 31.42
C ASP A 155 9.30 -42.69 29.96
N ASP A 156 9.58 -43.62 29.04
CA ASP A 156 9.69 -43.33 27.60
C ASP A 156 8.39 -42.77 27.01
N HIS A 157 7.25 -43.14 27.57
CA HIS A 157 5.95 -42.60 27.16
C HIS A 157 5.54 -41.30 27.87
N GLY A 158 6.28 -40.89 28.91
CA GLY A 158 6.22 -39.53 29.51
C GLY A 158 4.87 -39.09 30.10
N ARG A 159 3.94 -40.06 30.33
CA ARG A 159 2.53 -39.71 30.64
C ARG A 159 2.15 -39.93 32.09
N PHE A 160 2.99 -40.58 32.83
CA PHE A 160 2.61 -41.08 34.15
C PHE A 160 3.76 -40.89 35.13
N LEU A 161 3.46 -40.48 36.36
CA LEU A 161 4.46 -40.18 37.38
C LEU A 161 4.44 -41.18 38.55
N LEU A 162 3.29 -41.85 38.83
CA LEU A 162 3.13 -42.71 40.01
C LEU A 162 4.08 -43.91 40.00
N HIS A 163 4.52 -44.41 38.85
CA HIS A 163 5.45 -45.51 38.70
C HIS A 163 6.85 -45.26 39.30
N ARG A 164 7.21 -43.95 39.49
CA ARG A 164 8.47 -43.48 40.13
C ARG A 164 8.23 -42.53 41.29
N ILE A 165 7.11 -42.67 42.01
CA ILE A 165 6.79 -41.79 43.13
C ILE A 165 7.86 -41.81 44.20
N ARG A 166 8.32 -40.65 44.60
CA ARG A 166 9.34 -40.35 45.61
C ARG A 166 9.16 -38.93 46.12
N TRP A 167 9.94 -38.55 47.12
CA TRP A 167 10.03 -37.14 47.49
C TRP A 167 10.81 -36.36 46.43
N PHE A 168 10.15 -35.43 45.77
CA PHE A 168 10.75 -34.56 44.77
C PHE A 168 11.20 -33.24 45.40
N ALA A 169 12.36 -32.67 44.94
CA ALA A 169 12.89 -31.40 45.44
C ALA A 169 12.38 -30.21 44.64
N SER A 170 12.03 -30.41 43.38
CA SER A 170 11.57 -29.37 42.48
C SER A 170 10.50 -29.89 41.51
N ILE A 171 9.79 -28.98 40.86
CA ILE A 171 8.84 -29.32 39.81
C ILE A 171 9.57 -29.91 38.59
N GLU A 172 10.79 -29.46 38.31
CA GLU A 172 11.62 -30.04 37.27
C GLU A 172 11.96 -31.51 37.54
N ASP A 173 12.25 -31.84 38.79
CA ASP A 173 12.53 -33.19 39.22
C ASP A 173 11.28 -34.10 39.09
N MET A 174 10.07 -33.52 39.19
CA MET A 174 8.80 -34.19 38.92
C MET A 174 8.50 -34.37 37.41
N GLY A 175 9.35 -33.90 36.52
CA GLY A 175 9.16 -33.96 35.06
C GLY A 175 8.81 -32.62 34.43
N GLY A 176 8.78 -31.53 35.20
CA GLY A 176 8.65 -30.17 34.74
C GLY A 176 7.24 -29.74 34.27
N LEU A 177 7.17 -28.76 33.44
CA LEU A 177 5.92 -28.22 32.94
C LEU A 177 5.30 -29.15 31.88
N HIS A 178 4.02 -29.47 32.06
CA HIS A 178 3.25 -30.20 31.05
C HIS A 178 2.41 -29.24 30.19
N VAL A 179 2.69 -29.21 28.90
CA VAL A 179 1.98 -28.35 27.93
C VAL A 179 0.93 -29.15 27.18
N VAL A 180 -0.31 -28.72 27.26
CA VAL A 180 -1.44 -29.30 26.53
C VAL A 180 -1.87 -28.35 25.43
N GLY A 181 -1.84 -28.81 24.19
CA GLY A 181 -2.46 -28.12 23.06
C GLY A 181 -3.86 -28.67 22.81
N THR A 182 -4.88 -27.84 22.76
CA THR A 182 -6.28 -28.26 22.53
C THR A 182 -6.58 -28.50 21.05
N GLU A 183 -5.72 -28.06 20.18
CA GLU A 183 -5.79 -28.18 18.71
C GLU A 183 -4.43 -27.90 18.09
N ARG A 184 -4.30 -28.14 16.79
CA ARG A 184 -3.08 -27.77 16.04
C ARG A 184 -3.27 -26.43 15.37
N HIS A 185 -2.19 -25.66 15.35
CA HIS A 185 -2.16 -24.39 14.60
C HIS A 185 -1.92 -24.64 13.10
N GLU A 186 -2.24 -23.64 12.29
CA GLU A 186 -2.01 -23.69 10.84
C GLU A 186 -0.52 -23.86 10.49
N ALA A 187 0.38 -23.35 11.31
CA ALA A 187 1.82 -23.43 11.10
C ALA A 187 2.50 -24.27 12.18
N ARG A 188 3.30 -25.27 11.76
CA ARG A 188 4.07 -26.13 12.67
C ARG A 188 5.01 -25.35 13.59
N ARG A 189 5.52 -24.21 13.11
CA ARG A 189 6.36 -23.32 13.92
C ARG A 189 5.65 -22.85 15.20
N ILE A 190 4.36 -22.59 15.13
CA ILE A 190 3.56 -22.12 16.26
C ILE A 190 3.35 -23.27 17.27
N ASP A 191 3.06 -24.47 16.79
CA ASP A 191 2.99 -25.65 17.63
C ASP A 191 4.32 -25.89 18.37
N ASN A 192 5.45 -25.73 17.68
CA ASN A 192 6.78 -25.87 18.27
C ASN A 192 7.07 -24.77 19.30
N GLN A 193 6.58 -23.55 19.09
CA GLN A 193 6.67 -22.48 20.10
C GLN A 193 5.87 -22.81 21.36
N LEU A 194 4.69 -23.43 21.20
CA LEU A 194 3.90 -23.90 22.33
C LEU A 194 4.62 -25.06 23.04
N ARG A 195 5.13 -26.06 22.31
CA ARG A 195 5.94 -27.16 22.87
C ARG A 195 7.17 -26.63 23.60
N GLY A 196 7.88 -25.66 23.03
CA GLY A 196 9.07 -25.07 23.63
C GLY A 196 8.81 -24.36 24.97
N ARG A 197 7.54 -24.17 25.37
CA ARG A 197 7.20 -23.64 26.70
C ARG A 197 7.57 -24.58 27.82
N CYS A 198 7.53 -25.89 27.57
CA CYS A 198 7.85 -26.90 28.60
C CYS A 198 9.34 -27.20 28.72
N GLY A 199 10.18 -26.83 27.75
CA GLY A 199 11.61 -27.15 27.72
C GLY A 199 12.52 -25.95 27.61
N ARG A 200 12.18 -24.78 28.18
CA ARG A 200 13.00 -23.59 28.15
C ARG A 200 14.33 -23.83 28.88
N GLN A 201 15.40 -23.32 28.30
CA GLN A 201 16.78 -23.42 28.81
C GLN A 201 17.26 -24.86 29.11
N GLY A 202 16.57 -25.86 28.51
CA GLY A 202 16.90 -27.28 28.74
C GLY A 202 16.16 -27.94 29.90
N ASP A 203 15.21 -27.23 30.52
CA ASP A 203 14.37 -27.78 31.58
C ASP A 203 13.63 -29.02 31.12
N LYS A 204 13.42 -29.96 32.04
CA LYS A 204 12.55 -31.10 31.79
C LYS A 204 11.10 -30.67 31.65
N GLY A 205 10.39 -31.27 30.71
CA GLY A 205 9.00 -30.98 30.47
C GLY A 205 8.39 -31.94 29.45
N SER A 206 7.09 -31.87 29.30
CA SER A 206 6.38 -32.69 28.33
C SER A 206 5.27 -31.93 27.63
N SER A 207 4.88 -32.37 26.45
CA SER A 207 3.79 -31.75 25.71
C SER A 207 2.88 -32.78 25.05
N ARG A 208 1.58 -32.49 25.02
CA ARG A 208 0.60 -33.30 24.33
C ARG A 208 -0.41 -32.45 23.61
N PHE A 209 -0.76 -32.83 22.38
CA PHE A 209 -1.80 -32.21 21.60
C PHE A 209 -3.00 -33.12 21.48
N PHE A 210 -4.17 -32.57 21.77
CA PHE A 210 -5.47 -33.18 21.51
C PHE A 210 -6.07 -32.55 20.29
N VAL A 211 -6.41 -33.32 19.27
CA VAL A 211 -6.86 -32.86 17.95
C VAL A 211 -8.19 -33.50 17.65
N SER A 212 -9.18 -32.70 17.31
CA SER A 212 -10.47 -33.18 16.82
C SER A 212 -10.49 -33.23 15.30
N LEU A 213 -11.25 -34.16 14.73
CA LEU A 213 -11.53 -34.13 13.28
C LEU A 213 -12.44 -32.97 12.89
N GLU A 214 -13.06 -32.32 13.86
CA GLU A 214 -13.85 -31.11 13.69
C GLU A 214 -13.04 -29.81 13.76
N ASP A 215 -11.75 -29.89 14.11
CA ASP A 215 -10.87 -28.73 14.09
C ASP A 215 -10.74 -28.15 12.66
N ASP A 216 -10.61 -26.83 12.55
CA ASP A 216 -10.58 -26.13 11.27
C ASP A 216 -9.49 -26.65 10.32
N LEU A 217 -8.31 -26.96 10.87
CA LEU A 217 -7.23 -27.57 10.09
C LEU A 217 -7.62 -28.94 9.53
N MET A 218 -8.34 -29.74 10.31
CA MET A 218 -8.76 -31.10 9.91
C MET A 218 -9.91 -31.03 8.90
N LYS A 219 -10.88 -30.13 9.07
CA LYS A 219 -11.97 -29.90 8.09
C LYS A 219 -11.44 -29.52 6.71
N MET A 220 -10.39 -28.71 6.66
CA MET A 220 -9.79 -28.30 5.37
C MET A 220 -9.08 -29.44 4.62
N PHE A 221 -8.57 -30.45 5.32
CA PHE A 221 -7.68 -31.47 4.73
C PHE A 221 -8.02 -32.92 5.02
N ALA A 222 -8.79 -33.19 6.06
CA ALA A 222 -9.34 -34.52 6.35
C ALA A 222 -10.65 -34.67 5.59
N GLY A 223 -10.58 -34.81 4.28
CA GLY A 223 -11.78 -35.01 3.46
C GLY A 223 -12.61 -36.22 3.92
N GLU A 224 -13.85 -36.32 3.43
CA GLU A 224 -14.80 -37.40 3.72
C GLU A 224 -14.20 -38.81 3.65
N THR A 225 -13.12 -38.99 2.88
CA THR A 225 -12.38 -40.24 2.78
C THR A 225 -11.70 -40.65 4.08
N THR A 226 -11.13 -39.72 4.83
CA THR A 226 -10.50 -39.97 6.13
C THR A 226 -11.56 -40.37 7.17
N MET A 227 -12.70 -39.65 7.18
CA MET A 227 -13.83 -39.98 8.04
C MET A 227 -14.41 -41.36 7.74
N ARG A 228 -14.55 -41.73 6.47
CA ARG A 228 -15.02 -43.09 6.06
C ARG A 228 -14.04 -44.18 6.45
N VAL A 229 -12.74 -43.93 6.40
CA VAL A 229 -11.73 -44.92 6.83
C VAL A 229 -11.77 -45.09 8.34
N LEU A 230 -11.88 -44.02 9.11
CA LEU A 230 -11.96 -44.09 10.60
C LEU A 230 -13.26 -44.75 11.08
N SER A 231 -14.40 -44.43 10.44
CA SER A 231 -15.66 -45.09 10.76
C SER A 231 -15.64 -46.63 10.45
N ARG A 232 -14.93 -47.05 9.38
CA ARG A 232 -14.71 -48.48 9.07
C ARG A 232 -13.79 -49.16 10.07
N LEU A 233 -12.92 -48.43 10.77
CA LEU A 233 -12.08 -48.94 11.84
C LEU A 233 -12.84 -49.09 13.18
N GLY A 234 -14.16 -48.87 13.20
CA GLY A 234 -15.01 -49.08 14.36
C GLY A 234 -14.98 -47.98 15.40
N MET A 235 -14.53 -46.78 15.05
CA MET A 235 -14.52 -45.59 15.92
C MET A 235 -15.94 -45.21 16.34
N LYS A 236 -16.15 -45.06 17.65
CA LYS A 236 -17.34 -44.43 18.21
C LYS A 236 -17.05 -43.00 18.61
N GLU A 237 -18.10 -42.20 18.72
CA GLU A 237 -17.99 -40.86 19.24
C GLU A 237 -17.39 -40.87 20.66
N GLY A 238 -16.33 -40.11 20.89
CA GLY A 238 -15.60 -40.05 22.14
C GLY A 238 -14.34 -40.94 22.23
N ASP A 239 -14.08 -41.80 21.25
CA ASP A 239 -12.88 -42.63 21.24
C ASP A 239 -11.63 -41.81 20.88
N ALA A 240 -10.56 -41.97 21.67
CA ALA A 240 -9.27 -41.36 21.41
C ALA A 240 -8.34 -42.33 20.66
N ILE A 241 -7.83 -41.93 19.51
CA ILE A 241 -6.88 -42.73 18.73
C ILE A 241 -5.52 -42.05 18.71
N GLU A 242 -4.49 -42.80 19.07
CA GLU A 242 -3.11 -42.41 18.84
C GLU A 242 -2.49 -43.33 17.78
N HIS A 243 -2.21 -42.79 16.62
CA HIS A 243 -1.57 -43.54 15.55
C HIS A 243 -0.56 -42.65 14.77
N PRO A 244 0.65 -43.14 14.48
CA PRO A 244 1.67 -42.39 13.77
C PRO A 244 1.22 -41.87 12.39
N MET A 245 0.30 -42.58 11.73
CA MET A 245 -0.28 -42.18 10.46
C MET A 245 -1.11 -40.89 10.58
N LEU A 246 -1.87 -40.74 11.68
CA LEU A 246 -2.65 -39.53 11.92
C LEU A 246 -1.74 -38.31 12.12
N SER A 247 -0.67 -38.47 12.93
CA SER A 247 0.32 -37.41 13.13
C SER A 247 0.96 -36.96 11.80
N LYS A 248 1.32 -37.91 10.94
CA LYS A 248 1.84 -37.61 9.59
C LYS A 248 0.80 -36.95 8.70
N SER A 249 -0.47 -37.29 8.82
CA SER A 249 -1.55 -36.67 8.08
C SER A 249 -1.73 -35.20 8.48
N VAL A 250 -1.74 -34.90 9.77
CA VAL A 250 -1.81 -33.54 10.31
C VAL A 250 -0.61 -32.73 9.87
N GLU A 251 0.61 -33.27 9.91
CA GLU A 251 1.81 -32.59 9.43
C GLU A 251 1.75 -32.25 7.94
N ARG A 252 1.19 -33.14 7.11
CA ARG A 252 0.97 -32.86 5.68
C ARG A 252 -0.06 -31.75 5.46
N ALA A 253 -1.13 -31.76 6.25
CA ALA A 253 -2.13 -30.70 6.21
C ALA A 253 -1.53 -29.34 6.55
N GLN A 254 -0.79 -29.24 7.66
CA GLN A 254 -0.09 -28.03 8.05
C GLN A 254 0.86 -27.54 6.95
N ARG A 255 1.64 -28.43 6.35
CA ARG A 255 2.57 -28.07 5.27
C ARG A 255 1.82 -27.46 4.08
N LYS A 256 0.67 -28.02 3.69
CA LYS A 256 -0.13 -27.46 2.59
C LYS A 256 -0.69 -26.07 2.93
N VAL A 257 -1.13 -25.85 4.17
CA VAL A 257 -1.56 -24.51 4.61
C VAL A 257 -0.41 -23.53 4.61
N GLU A 258 0.75 -23.93 5.15
CA GLU A 258 1.96 -23.11 5.15
C GLU A 258 2.37 -22.73 3.72
N GLU A 259 2.32 -23.68 2.79
CA GLU A 259 2.65 -23.46 1.37
C GLU A 259 1.65 -22.49 0.71
N ARG A 260 0.34 -22.69 0.93
CA ARG A 260 -0.68 -21.77 0.44
C ARG A 260 -0.47 -20.34 0.99
N ASN A 261 -0.27 -20.21 2.29
CA ASN A 261 -0.04 -18.94 2.95
C ASN A 261 1.28 -18.29 2.47
N PHE A 262 2.30 -19.11 2.19
CA PHE A 262 3.55 -18.63 1.58
C PHE A 262 3.31 -18.06 0.18
N GLN A 263 2.57 -18.78 -0.67
CA GLN A 263 2.25 -18.31 -2.03
C GLN A 263 1.43 -17.00 -1.98
N MET A 264 0.44 -16.91 -1.10
CA MET A 264 -0.33 -15.68 -0.91
C MET A 264 0.57 -14.50 -0.52
N ARG A 265 1.46 -14.69 0.48
CA ARG A 265 2.39 -13.63 0.90
C ARG A 265 3.38 -13.28 -0.20
N LYS A 266 3.89 -14.27 -0.95
CA LYS A 266 4.78 -14.05 -2.08
C LYS A 266 4.11 -13.21 -3.15
N THR A 267 2.86 -13.53 -3.52
CA THR A 267 2.09 -12.76 -4.49
C THR A 267 1.91 -11.31 -4.03
N VAL A 268 1.54 -11.09 -2.75
CA VAL A 268 1.43 -9.73 -2.20
C VAL A 268 2.74 -8.95 -2.32
N LEU A 269 3.88 -9.60 -1.99
CA LEU A 269 5.20 -8.97 -2.12
C LEU A 269 5.56 -8.63 -3.58
N GLU A 270 5.23 -9.50 -4.54
CA GLU A 270 5.49 -9.26 -5.96
C GLU A 270 4.72 -8.02 -6.48
N TYR A 271 3.50 -7.80 -6.00
CA TYR A 271 2.75 -6.57 -6.30
C TYR A 271 3.30 -5.34 -5.54
N ASP A 272 3.67 -5.51 -4.28
CA ASP A 272 4.18 -4.40 -3.46
C ASP A 272 5.57 -3.92 -3.90
N GLU A 273 6.39 -4.79 -4.51
CA GLU A 273 7.72 -4.44 -5.04
C GLU A 273 7.63 -3.30 -6.07
N VAL A 274 6.60 -3.32 -6.94
CA VAL A 274 6.36 -2.27 -7.93
C VAL A 274 6.09 -0.94 -7.24
N MET A 275 5.19 -0.96 -6.26
CA MET A 275 4.84 0.23 -5.47
C MET A 275 6.01 0.74 -4.63
N GLU A 276 6.83 -0.16 -4.09
CA GLU A 276 7.99 0.23 -3.29
C GLU A 276 9.04 0.98 -4.13
N HIS A 277 9.28 0.55 -5.37
CA HIS A 277 10.18 1.26 -6.28
C HIS A 277 9.65 2.66 -6.60
N GLN A 278 8.37 2.78 -6.92
CA GLN A 278 7.72 4.06 -7.19
C GLN A 278 7.74 4.97 -5.96
N ARG A 279 7.45 4.41 -4.78
CA ARG A 279 7.47 5.10 -3.49
C ARG A 279 8.86 5.69 -3.19
N ARG A 280 9.92 4.90 -3.35
CA ARG A 280 11.30 5.38 -3.12
C ARG A 280 11.66 6.53 -4.06
N THR A 281 11.33 6.41 -5.33
CA THR A 281 11.59 7.45 -6.32
C THR A 281 10.82 8.73 -5.98
N PHE A 282 9.52 8.61 -5.71
CA PHE A 282 8.66 9.73 -5.39
C PHE A 282 9.04 10.42 -4.07
N TYR A 283 9.20 9.64 -2.99
CA TYR A 283 9.57 10.22 -1.68
C TYR A 283 10.99 10.78 -1.68
N GLY A 284 11.91 10.21 -2.45
CA GLY A 284 13.24 10.78 -2.65
C GLY A 284 13.17 12.17 -3.29
N LEU A 285 12.36 12.33 -4.34
CA LEU A 285 12.11 13.61 -4.97
C LEU A 285 11.42 14.60 -4.01
N ARG A 286 10.37 14.17 -3.33
CA ARG A 286 9.65 14.98 -2.34
C ARG A 286 10.55 15.46 -1.20
N GLN A 287 11.39 14.59 -0.68
CA GLN A 287 12.34 14.91 0.37
C GLN A 287 13.37 15.96 -0.09
N ARG A 288 13.90 15.81 -1.30
CA ARG A 288 14.79 16.79 -1.93
C ARG A 288 14.15 18.18 -1.99
N VAL A 289 12.88 18.26 -2.35
CA VAL A 289 12.11 19.52 -2.39
C VAL A 289 11.91 20.07 -0.97
N LEU A 290 11.54 19.26 0.01
CA LEU A 290 11.36 19.69 1.41
C LEU A 290 12.64 20.25 2.01
N GLU A 291 13.78 19.66 1.71
CA GLU A 291 15.09 20.12 2.16
C GLU A 291 15.59 21.35 1.38
N GLY A 292 14.95 21.69 0.27
CA GLY A 292 15.36 22.80 -0.58
C GLY A 292 16.66 22.53 -1.34
N ARG A 293 16.97 21.25 -1.62
CA ARG A 293 18.21 20.87 -2.30
C ARG A 293 18.07 21.07 -3.81
N ASN A 294 18.80 22.05 -4.36
CA ASN A 294 18.84 22.34 -5.79
C ASN A 294 17.43 22.44 -6.44
N VAL A 295 16.53 23.17 -5.79
CA VAL A 295 15.14 23.33 -6.27
C VAL A 295 15.10 24.05 -7.62
N ARG A 296 15.97 25.06 -7.83
CA ARG A 296 16.13 25.73 -9.11
C ARG A 296 16.45 24.75 -10.24
N GLY A 297 17.46 23.89 -10.04
CA GLY A 297 17.85 22.91 -11.05
C GLY A 297 16.71 21.92 -11.36
N LEU A 298 15.96 21.50 -10.35
CA LEU A 298 14.80 20.62 -10.52
C LEU A 298 13.68 21.28 -11.32
N LEU A 299 13.38 22.56 -11.06
CA LEU A 299 12.36 23.29 -11.80
C LEU A 299 12.76 23.48 -13.27
N LEU A 300 14.01 23.85 -13.54
CA LEU A 300 14.53 23.99 -14.91
C LEU A 300 14.54 22.65 -15.64
N GLU A 301 14.92 21.55 -14.97
CA GLU A 301 14.83 20.18 -15.53
C GLU A 301 13.39 19.81 -15.91
N PHE A 302 12.41 20.16 -15.06
CA PHE A 302 11.01 19.89 -15.37
C PHE A 302 10.52 20.68 -16.58
N VAL A 303 10.89 21.96 -16.65
CA VAL A 303 10.54 22.81 -17.80
C VAL A 303 11.22 22.31 -19.08
N GLU A 304 12.50 21.94 -19.02
CA GLU A 304 13.26 21.41 -20.14
C GLU A 304 12.62 20.15 -20.72
N LYS A 305 12.30 19.16 -19.87
CA LYS A 305 11.63 17.92 -20.31
C LYS A 305 10.24 18.18 -20.90
N THR A 306 9.48 19.12 -20.30
CA THR A 306 8.17 19.51 -20.84
C THR A 306 8.30 20.20 -22.21
N LEU A 307 9.36 20.95 -22.40
CA LEU A 307 9.69 21.56 -23.71
C LEU A 307 10.14 20.52 -24.73
N ASP A 308 10.95 19.52 -24.32
CA ASP A 308 11.36 18.42 -25.20
C ASP A 308 10.14 17.67 -25.73
N ASP A 309 9.22 17.30 -24.83
CA ASP A 309 7.96 16.62 -25.19
C ASP A 309 7.12 17.50 -26.16
N ALA A 310 7.06 18.80 -25.93
CA ALA A 310 6.35 19.75 -26.82
C ALA A 310 7.06 19.91 -28.17
N VAL A 311 8.38 20.05 -28.19
CA VAL A 311 9.19 20.14 -29.42
C VAL A 311 9.04 18.89 -30.26
N GLU A 312 9.17 17.70 -29.65
CA GLU A 312 8.97 16.42 -30.32
C GLU A 312 7.58 16.34 -30.97
N LYS A 313 6.54 16.72 -30.22
CA LYS A 313 5.15 16.69 -30.70
C LYS A 313 4.90 17.68 -31.86
N PHE A 314 5.17 18.96 -31.62
CA PHE A 314 4.77 20.03 -32.58
C PHE A 314 5.67 20.11 -33.80
N LEU A 315 6.96 19.74 -33.68
CA LEU A 315 7.90 19.74 -34.79
C LEU A 315 8.04 18.40 -35.50
N ASP A 316 7.24 17.41 -35.10
CA ASP A 316 7.09 16.17 -35.87
C ASP A 316 6.63 16.52 -37.30
N PRO A 317 7.32 16.00 -38.35
CA PRO A 317 6.90 16.21 -39.74
C PRO A 317 5.45 15.83 -40.04
N ASP A 318 4.90 14.91 -39.23
CA ASP A 318 3.56 14.37 -39.38
C ASP A 318 2.50 15.16 -38.61
N TYR A 319 2.89 16.04 -37.73
CA TYR A 319 1.98 16.81 -36.88
C TYR A 319 0.85 17.52 -37.66
N PRO A 320 1.12 18.21 -38.79
CA PRO A 320 0.07 18.81 -39.60
C PRO A 320 -0.94 17.77 -40.12
N SER A 321 -0.45 16.62 -40.58
CA SER A 321 -1.30 15.53 -41.08
C SER A 321 -2.15 14.88 -39.96
N GLN A 322 -1.59 14.77 -38.76
CA GLN A 322 -2.32 14.31 -37.57
C GLN A 322 -3.45 15.27 -37.20
N CYS A 323 -3.17 16.60 -37.19
CA CYS A 323 -4.18 17.63 -36.94
C CYS A 323 -5.30 17.62 -37.97
N VAL A 324 -4.97 17.43 -39.24
CA VAL A 324 -5.95 17.31 -40.32
C VAL A 324 -6.81 16.04 -40.12
N ALA A 325 -6.23 14.91 -39.72
CA ALA A 325 -6.97 13.68 -39.46
C ALA A 325 -7.93 13.83 -38.27
N GLU A 326 -7.51 14.51 -37.19
CA GLU A 326 -8.35 14.85 -36.06
C GLU A 326 -9.49 15.83 -36.45
N TYR A 327 -9.19 16.81 -37.27
CA TYR A 327 -10.20 17.70 -37.83
C TYR A 327 -11.23 16.95 -38.66
N ALA A 328 -10.79 16.06 -39.55
CA ALA A 328 -11.69 15.18 -40.32
C ALA A 328 -12.56 14.32 -39.42
N LYS A 329 -11.99 13.74 -38.36
CA LYS A 329 -12.74 12.96 -37.39
C LYS A 329 -13.78 13.79 -36.67
N SER A 330 -13.48 15.02 -36.28
CA SER A 330 -14.42 15.92 -35.58
C SER A 330 -15.56 16.41 -36.47
N ARG A 331 -15.30 16.57 -37.78
CA ARG A 331 -16.28 17.10 -38.73
C ARG A 331 -17.12 16.06 -39.45
N LEU A 332 -16.51 14.93 -39.79
CA LEU A 332 -17.11 13.87 -40.61
C LEU A 332 -17.20 12.53 -39.90
N GLU A 333 -16.74 12.45 -38.65
CA GLU A 333 -16.66 11.21 -37.85
C GLU A 333 -15.94 10.06 -38.59
N CYS A 334 -14.95 10.40 -39.44
CA CYS A 334 -14.15 9.43 -40.16
C CYS A 334 -12.72 9.36 -39.62
N SER A 335 -12.15 8.13 -39.64
CA SER A 335 -10.79 7.86 -39.15
C SER A 335 -9.84 7.67 -40.32
N ILE A 336 -9.21 8.75 -40.77
CA ILE A 336 -8.23 8.67 -41.85
C ILE A 336 -6.83 8.50 -41.27
N ASN A 337 -6.02 7.59 -41.87
CA ASN A 337 -4.62 7.44 -41.50
C ASN A 337 -3.82 8.69 -41.92
N PRO A 338 -3.14 9.42 -41.00
CA PRO A 338 -2.34 10.60 -41.28
C PRO A 338 -1.28 10.38 -42.39
N ASP A 339 -0.70 9.18 -42.47
CA ASP A 339 0.32 8.83 -43.47
C ASP A 339 -0.17 9.01 -44.91
N ARG A 340 -1.49 8.83 -45.13
CA ARG A 340 -2.10 9.02 -46.44
C ARG A 340 -2.24 10.47 -46.85
N LEU A 341 -2.03 11.41 -45.91
CA LEU A 341 -2.18 12.87 -46.15
C LEU A 341 -0.86 13.55 -46.41
N ARG A 342 0.26 12.90 -46.11
CA ARG A 342 1.59 13.46 -46.27
C ARG A 342 1.90 13.93 -47.71
N GLY A 343 2.47 15.12 -47.82
CA GLY A 343 2.96 15.67 -49.09
C GLY A 343 1.91 15.95 -50.15
N ARG A 344 0.61 15.88 -49.81
CA ARG A 344 -0.49 16.17 -50.72
C ARG A 344 -0.89 17.63 -50.68
N GLN A 345 -1.44 18.08 -51.81
CA GLN A 345 -2.08 19.41 -51.93
C GLN A 345 -3.41 19.43 -51.18
N ILE A 346 -3.86 20.60 -50.73
CA ILE A 346 -5.11 20.75 -49.94
C ILE A 346 -6.29 20.06 -50.63
N HIS A 347 -6.48 20.25 -51.93
CA HIS A 347 -7.60 19.63 -52.66
C HIS A 347 -7.51 18.11 -52.74
N GLU A 348 -6.28 17.55 -52.75
CA GLU A 348 -6.07 16.09 -52.71
C GLU A 348 -6.38 15.51 -51.32
N ILE A 349 -6.06 16.28 -50.26
CA ILE A 349 -6.37 15.93 -48.86
C ILE A 349 -7.90 15.93 -48.66
N GLU A 350 -8.57 17.00 -49.11
CA GLU A 350 -10.05 17.12 -49.06
C GLU A 350 -10.72 15.94 -49.77
N ALA A 351 -10.24 15.61 -50.99
CA ALA A 351 -10.76 14.47 -51.76
C ALA A 351 -10.53 13.12 -51.04
N ALA A 352 -9.36 12.94 -50.42
CA ALA A 352 -9.04 11.74 -49.69
C ALA A 352 -9.94 11.57 -48.42
N ILE A 353 -10.16 12.67 -47.69
CA ILE A 353 -11.03 12.70 -46.50
C ILE A 353 -12.48 12.41 -46.89
N VAL A 354 -12.99 13.04 -47.96
CA VAL A 354 -14.35 12.79 -48.48
C VAL A 354 -14.51 11.35 -48.91
N ALA A 355 -13.51 10.75 -49.59
CA ALA A 355 -13.56 9.38 -50.04
C ALA A 355 -13.58 8.40 -48.86
N GLU A 356 -12.74 8.63 -47.83
CA GLU A 356 -12.70 7.80 -46.63
C GLU A 356 -14.00 7.91 -45.81
N ALA A 357 -14.50 9.13 -45.60
CA ALA A 357 -15.78 9.38 -44.92
C ALA A 357 -16.94 8.67 -45.62
N GLN A 358 -16.98 8.70 -46.96
CA GLN A 358 -18.00 7.97 -47.74
C GLN A 358 -17.86 6.46 -47.60
N HIS A 359 -16.64 5.96 -47.54
CA HIS A 359 -16.36 4.53 -47.35
C HIS A 359 -16.84 4.09 -45.95
N GLU A 360 -16.42 4.77 -44.90
CA GLU A 360 -16.80 4.46 -43.50
C GLU A 360 -18.31 4.62 -43.30
N ALA A 361 -18.93 5.67 -43.83
CA ALA A 361 -20.39 5.85 -43.76
C ALA A 361 -21.15 4.68 -44.39
N ARG A 362 -20.68 4.15 -45.53
CA ARG A 362 -21.26 2.96 -46.14
C ARG A 362 -21.10 1.72 -45.27
N GLN A 363 -19.91 1.50 -44.70
CA GLN A 363 -19.63 0.37 -43.81
C GLN A 363 -20.54 0.43 -42.57
N ASN A 364 -20.63 1.61 -41.93
CA ASN A 364 -21.45 1.84 -40.76
C ASN A 364 -22.98 1.59 -41.10
N ILE A 365 -23.43 2.07 -42.24
CA ILE A 365 -24.82 1.81 -42.70
C ILE A 365 -25.07 0.30 -42.86
N ILE A 366 -24.14 -0.42 -43.50
CA ILE A 366 -24.29 -1.88 -43.72
C ILE A 366 -24.31 -2.62 -42.38
N MET A 367 -23.43 -2.28 -41.48
CA MET A 367 -23.32 -2.90 -40.13
C MET A 367 -24.58 -2.63 -39.32
N THR A 368 -24.96 -1.36 -39.17
CA THR A 368 -26.13 -0.95 -38.36
C THR A 368 -27.46 -1.43 -38.95
N LEU A 369 -27.59 -1.50 -40.27
CA LEU A 369 -28.78 -2.13 -40.91
C LEU A 369 -28.94 -3.60 -40.54
N GLY A 370 -27.83 -4.29 -40.17
CA GLY A 370 -27.88 -5.67 -39.67
C GLY A 370 -28.61 -5.83 -38.33
N GLU A 371 -28.65 -4.74 -37.53
CA GLU A 371 -29.34 -4.74 -36.23
C GLU A 371 -30.88 -4.58 -36.40
N TYR A 372 -31.32 -3.87 -37.44
CA TYR A 372 -32.74 -3.56 -37.68
C TYR A 372 -33.40 -4.42 -38.77
N MET A 373 -32.62 -5.02 -39.65
CA MET A 373 -33.11 -5.78 -40.82
C MET A 373 -32.36 -7.08 -41.00
N PRO A 374 -33.05 -8.20 -41.35
CA PRO A 374 -32.38 -9.46 -41.68
C PRO A 374 -31.46 -9.32 -42.90
N SER A 375 -30.38 -10.07 -42.91
CA SER A 375 -29.49 -10.19 -44.09
C SER A 375 -30.19 -11.04 -45.16
N GLU A 376 -30.01 -10.68 -46.44
CA GLU A 376 -30.52 -11.48 -47.55
C GLU A 376 -29.90 -12.89 -47.49
N GLY A 377 -30.73 -13.95 -47.28
CA GLY A 377 -30.28 -15.32 -47.19
C GLY A 377 -29.90 -15.85 -45.79
N SER A 378 -30.17 -15.09 -44.72
CA SER A 378 -30.00 -15.55 -43.34
C SER A 378 -31.16 -16.47 -42.93
N GLU A 379 -30.82 -17.66 -42.41
CA GLU A 379 -31.80 -18.58 -41.78
C GLU A 379 -32.23 -18.11 -40.36
N VAL A 380 -31.61 -17.06 -39.84
CA VAL A 380 -31.94 -16.46 -38.52
C VAL A 380 -33.06 -15.45 -38.72
N ALA A 381 -34.21 -15.70 -38.14
CA ALA A 381 -35.35 -14.79 -38.13
C ALA A 381 -35.02 -13.57 -37.25
N VAL A 382 -34.46 -12.52 -37.85
CA VAL A 382 -34.42 -11.18 -37.28
C VAL A 382 -35.66 -10.46 -37.81
N ASP A 383 -36.59 -10.11 -36.93
CA ASP A 383 -37.77 -9.32 -37.30
C ASP A 383 -37.32 -7.90 -37.70
N LEU A 384 -38.00 -7.33 -38.70
CA LEU A 384 -37.77 -5.95 -39.13
C LEU A 384 -38.22 -4.98 -38.02
N ASP A 385 -37.26 -4.32 -37.36
CA ASP A 385 -37.56 -3.19 -36.48
C ASP A 385 -37.73 -1.88 -37.29
N ALA A 386 -38.90 -1.71 -37.88
CA ALA A 386 -39.22 -0.55 -38.70
C ALA A 386 -39.22 0.77 -37.91
N ALA A 387 -39.59 0.74 -36.62
CA ALA A 387 -39.60 1.94 -35.76
C ALA A 387 -38.19 2.39 -35.40
N GLY A 388 -37.36 1.48 -34.93
CA GLY A 388 -35.95 1.76 -34.60
C GLY A 388 -35.15 2.22 -35.81
N LEU A 389 -35.35 1.57 -36.96
CA LEU A 389 -34.72 1.94 -38.23
C LEU A 389 -35.14 3.35 -38.70
N SER A 390 -36.44 3.71 -38.65
CA SER A 390 -36.89 5.04 -39.02
C SER A 390 -36.36 6.12 -38.10
N GLN A 391 -36.31 5.86 -36.80
CA GLN A 391 -35.76 6.79 -35.82
C GLN A 391 -34.25 6.99 -36.04
N TRP A 392 -33.51 5.92 -36.26
CA TRP A 392 -32.06 6.01 -36.54
C TRP A 392 -31.78 6.76 -37.85
N ALA A 393 -32.50 6.43 -38.95
CA ALA A 393 -32.36 7.09 -40.23
C ALA A 393 -32.67 8.60 -40.15
N ARG A 394 -33.67 8.99 -39.39
CA ARG A 394 -34.05 10.38 -39.17
C ARG A 394 -33.00 11.12 -38.34
N THR A 395 -32.55 10.50 -37.22
CA THR A 395 -31.62 11.14 -36.30
C THR A 395 -30.22 11.29 -36.91
N ARG A 396 -29.77 10.27 -37.65
CA ARG A 396 -28.39 10.21 -38.17
C ARG A 396 -28.23 10.86 -39.55
N PHE A 397 -29.23 10.70 -40.43
CA PHE A 397 -29.13 11.12 -41.84
C PHE A 397 -30.19 12.13 -42.24
N GLY A 398 -31.09 12.52 -41.35
CA GLY A 398 -32.21 13.41 -41.67
C GLY A 398 -33.22 12.77 -42.66
N VAL A 399 -33.19 11.45 -42.86
CA VAL A 399 -34.02 10.72 -43.82
C VAL A 399 -35.26 10.18 -43.13
N GLU A 400 -36.44 10.62 -43.58
CA GLU A 400 -37.71 10.01 -43.15
C GLU A 400 -37.98 8.76 -43.98
N LEU A 401 -37.97 7.62 -43.30
CA LEU A 401 -38.43 6.35 -43.88
C LEU A 401 -39.92 6.16 -43.50
N THR A 402 -40.81 6.21 -44.50
CA THR A 402 -42.25 6.06 -44.30
C THR A 402 -42.66 4.57 -44.26
N ALA A 403 -43.83 4.29 -43.70
CA ALA A 403 -44.38 2.93 -43.70
C ALA A 403 -44.55 2.35 -45.14
N ALA A 404 -44.71 3.23 -46.15
CA ALA A 404 -44.75 2.83 -47.56
C ALA A 404 -43.36 2.43 -48.10
N ASP A 405 -42.30 3.04 -47.56
CA ASP A 405 -40.91 2.68 -47.91
C ASP A 405 -40.48 1.33 -47.32
N LEU A 406 -41.11 0.92 -46.19
CA LEU A 406 -40.79 -0.30 -45.42
C LEU A 406 -41.84 -1.40 -45.53
N GLY A 407 -42.99 -1.12 -46.19
CA GLY A 407 -44.19 -1.96 -46.16
C GLY A 407 -44.15 -3.27 -46.97
N ASP A 408 -43.28 -3.39 -47.96
CA ASP A 408 -43.01 -4.63 -48.67
C ASP A 408 -41.69 -5.23 -48.20
N ALA A 409 -41.76 -6.08 -47.17
CA ALA A 409 -40.59 -6.84 -46.68
C ALA A 409 -40.16 -7.92 -47.72
N GLY A 410 -39.91 -7.48 -48.95
CA GLY A 410 -39.48 -8.35 -50.05
C GLY A 410 -37.97 -8.32 -50.29
N PRO A 411 -37.47 -9.30 -51.08
CA PRO A 411 -36.09 -9.33 -51.47
C PRO A 411 -35.68 -8.02 -52.18
N GLY A 412 -34.66 -7.33 -51.66
CA GLY A 412 -34.17 -6.04 -52.17
C GLY A 412 -34.59 -4.81 -51.36
N LEU A 413 -35.42 -4.91 -50.32
CA LEU A 413 -35.74 -3.80 -49.43
C LEU A 413 -34.47 -3.24 -48.75
N ARG A 414 -33.63 -4.11 -48.22
CA ARG A 414 -32.34 -3.72 -47.60
C ARG A 414 -31.48 -2.90 -48.53
N LYS A 415 -31.32 -3.32 -49.79
CA LYS A 415 -30.54 -2.58 -50.79
C LYS A 415 -31.15 -1.22 -51.14
N LYS A 416 -32.50 -1.10 -51.13
CA LYS A 416 -33.16 0.19 -51.36
C LYS A 416 -32.90 1.15 -50.20
N VAL A 417 -33.05 0.68 -48.96
CA VAL A 417 -32.78 1.49 -47.76
C VAL A 417 -31.30 1.87 -47.70
N GLU A 418 -30.38 0.94 -47.89
CA GLU A 418 -28.95 1.17 -47.96
C GLU A 418 -28.59 2.25 -49.01
N ALA A 419 -29.15 2.11 -50.21
CA ALA A 419 -28.91 3.08 -51.30
C ALA A 419 -29.45 4.48 -50.97
N ARG A 420 -30.61 4.56 -50.25
CA ARG A 420 -31.22 5.84 -49.86
C ARG A 420 -30.42 6.52 -48.73
N LEU A 421 -30.07 5.77 -47.70
CA LEU A 421 -29.24 6.26 -46.60
C LEU A 421 -27.81 6.62 -47.06
N GLY A 422 -27.24 5.76 -47.94
CA GLY A 422 -25.94 6.01 -48.55
C GLY A 422 -25.92 7.29 -49.38
N ARG A 423 -26.95 7.60 -50.16
CA ARG A 423 -27.05 8.89 -50.88
C ARG A 423 -27.11 10.07 -49.92
N ALA A 424 -27.98 10.01 -48.90
CA ALA A 424 -28.11 11.08 -47.91
C ALA A 424 -26.81 11.32 -47.19
N ALA A 425 -26.07 10.27 -46.77
CA ALA A 425 -24.77 10.37 -46.16
C ALA A 425 -23.75 11.04 -47.10
N ILE A 426 -23.71 10.63 -48.37
CA ILE A 426 -22.82 11.23 -49.40
C ILE A 426 -23.12 12.70 -49.60
N ASP A 427 -24.39 13.08 -49.68
CA ASP A 427 -24.81 14.47 -49.85
C ASP A 427 -24.42 15.32 -48.64
N THR A 428 -24.59 14.81 -47.40
CA THR A 428 -24.15 15.49 -46.19
C THR A 428 -22.62 15.66 -46.15
N ILE A 429 -21.88 14.57 -46.45
CA ILE A 429 -20.41 14.60 -46.45
C ILE A 429 -19.92 15.64 -47.48
N ARG A 430 -20.51 15.68 -48.67
CA ARG A 430 -20.11 16.67 -49.71
C ARG A 430 -20.50 18.11 -49.37
N ALA A 431 -21.58 18.27 -48.61
CA ALA A 431 -22.02 19.60 -48.15
C ALA A 431 -21.19 20.14 -46.96
N THR A 432 -20.39 19.29 -46.29
CA THR A 432 -19.59 19.67 -45.15
C THR A 432 -18.41 20.56 -45.61
N ASP A 433 -18.30 21.74 -45.01
CA ASP A 433 -17.19 22.66 -45.25
C ASP A 433 -15.87 22.15 -44.63
N LEU A 434 -14.92 21.89 -45.49
CA LEU A 434 -13.55 21.43 -45.13
C LEU A 434 -12.50 22.52 -45.30
N SER A 435 -12.88 23.79 -45.61
CA SER A 435 -11.94 24.89 -45.82
C SER A 435 -10.99 25.15 -44.65
N GLY A 436 -11.39 24.70 -43.42
CA GLY A 436 -10.54 24.77 -42.23
C GLY A 436 -9.23 23.97 -42.34
N ILE A 437 -9.12 23.02 -43.28
CA ILE A 437 -7.88 22.25 -43.52
C ILE A 437 -6.73 23.19 -43.91
N ALA A 438 -7.00 24.27 -44.59
CA ALA A 438 -5.98 25.24 -45.03
C ALA A 438 -5.18 25.83 -43.85
N SER A 439 -5.77 25.96 -42.68
CA SER A 439 -5.09 26.48 -41.48
C SER A 439 -4.00 25.55 -40.96
N TYR A 440 -4.12 24.23 -41.16
CA TYR A 440 -3.11 23.25 -40.77
C TYR A 440 -2.00 23.07 -41.81
N MET A 441 -2.20 23.56 -43.01
CA MET A 441 -1.28 23.41 -44.14
C MET A 441 -0.43 24.66 -44.41
N VAL A 442 -0.45 25.63 -43.48
CA VAL A 442 0.41 26.83 -43.60
C VAL A 442 1.89 26.46 -43.41
N PRO A 443 2.82 27.13 -44.07
CA PRO A 443 4.25 26.91 -43.86
C PRO A 443 4.64 27.09 -42.39
N ASN A 444 5.44 26.16 -41.86
CA ASN A 444 5.90 26.17 -40.46
C ASN A 444 4.77 26.07 -39.43
N PHE A 445 3.66 25.43 -39.79
CA PHE A 445 2.49 25.22 -38.86
C PHE A 445 2.93 24.73 -37.49
N GLY A 446 3.75 23.69 -37.41
CA GLY A 446 4.21 23.16 -36.14
C GLY A 446 5.01 24.14 -35.28
N ALA A 447 5.82 25.03 -35.96
CA ALA A 447 6.54 26.09 -35.25
C ALA A 447 5.60 27.19 -34.72
N ILE A 448 4.53 27.49 -35.47
CA ILE A 448 3.47 28.42 -35.04
C ILE A 448 2.75 27.88 -33.82
N GLU A 449 2.35 26.61 -33.86
CA GLU A 449 1.68 25.92 -32.73
C GLU A 449 2.58 25.82 -31.49
N LEU A 450 3.86 25.49 -31.67
CA LEU A 450 4.83 25.48 -30.57
C LEU A 450 5.00 26.89 -29.96
N ALA A 451 5.11 27.93 -30.75
CA ALA A 451 5.20 29.31 -30.26
C ALA A 451 3.94 29.71 -29.48
N GLY A 452 2.76 29.35 -30.00
CA GLY A 452 1.48 29.53 -29.33
C GLY A 452 1.42 28.77 -27.99
N TRP A 453 1.80 27.50 -27.98
CA TRP A 453 1.84 26.69 -26.78
C TRP A 453 2.80 27.25 -25.71
N VAL A 454 4.01 27.69 -26.11
CA VAL A 454 4.96 28.31 -25.18
C VAL A 454 4.37 29.60 -24.60
N LYS A 455 3.72 30.42 -25.43
CA LYS A 455 3.05 31.62 -24.95
C LYS A 455 1.93 31.34 -23.98
N ASP A 456 1.09 30.35 -24.27
CA ASP A 456 -0.07 30.01 -23.45
C ASP A 456 0.31 29.32 -22.15
N ARG A 457 1.36 28.47 -22.16
CA ARG A 457 1.77 27.69 -20.99
C ARG A 457 2.81 28.38 -20.13
N LEU A 458 3.79 29.07 -20.76
CA LEU A 458 4.93 29.66 -20.06
C LEU A 458 4.88 31.21 -20.03
N GLU A 459 3.84 31.85 -20.56
CA GLU A 459 3.76 33.30 -20.68
C GLU A 459 5.01 33.94 -21.37
N LEU A 460 5.69 33.16 -22.24
CA LEU A 460 6.89 33.63 -22.98
C LEU A 460 6.58 33.81 -24.47
N GLU A 461 6.98 34.92 -25.01
CA GLU A 461 6.86 35.20 -26.46
C GLU A 461 8.16 34.80 -27.16
N ILE A 462 8.04 33.88 -28.13
CA ILE A 462 9.15 33.43 -28.96
C ILE A 462 8.77 33.66 -30.43
N PRO A 463 9.57 34.39 -31.21
CA PRO A 463 9.32 34.57 -32.63
C PRO A 463 9.39 33.22 -33.38
N VAL A 464 8.43 32.96 -34.25
CA VAL A 464 8.37 31.72 -35.05
C VAL A 464 9.65 31.52 -35.87
N ASP A 465 10.22 32.65 -36.41
CA ASP A 465 11.47 32.59 -37.18
C ASP A 465 12.67 32.12 -36.37
N GLU A 466 12.69 32.41 -35.07
CA GLU A 466 13.73 31.91 -34.15
C GLU A 466 13.62 30.37 -33.98
N ILE A 467 12.42 29.84 -33.86
CA ILE A 467 12.16 28.38 -33.79
C ILE A 467 12.56 27.70 -35.11
N VAL A 468 12.18 28.30 -36.25
CA VAL A 468 12.50 27.74 -37.58
C VAL A 468 14.02 27.75 -37.83
N SER A 469 14.70 28.81 -37.40
CA SER A 469 16.15 28.94 -37.51
C SER A 469 16.86 27.92 -36.61
N ALA A 470 16.39 27.78 -35.36
CA ALA A 470 16.91 26.79 -34.41
C ALA A 470 16.73 25.34 -34.94
N ARG A 471 15.59 25.02 -35.55
CA ARG A 471 15.34 23.72 -36.15
C ARG A 471 16.29 23.40 -37.30
N LYS A 472 16.66 24.42 -38.13
CA LYS A 472 17.65 24.23 -39.16
C LYS A 472 19.04 23.99 -38.57
N ALA A 473 19.44 24.80 -37.57
CA ALA A 473 20.70 24.62 -36.87
C ALA A 473 20.82 23.26 -36.20
N GLU A 474 19.73 22.75 -35.63
CA GLU A 474 19.66 21.41 -35.03
C GLU A 474 19.88 20.30 -36.06
N ALA A 475 19.32 20.44 -37.26
CA ALA A 475 19.55 19.52 -38.36
C ALA A 475 21.02 19.53 -38.85
N ASP A 476 21.70 20.65 -38.68
CA ASP A 476 23.12 20.82 -39.02
C ASP A 476 24.06 20.44 -37.84
N GLY A 477 23.49 20.06 -36.68
CA GLY A 477 24.24 19.69 -35.45
C GLY A 477 24.72 20.89 -34.63
N GLU A 478 24.20 22.06 -34.84
CA GLU A 478 24.57 23.33 -34.20
C GLU A 478 23.47 23.86 -33.24
N GLY A 479 23.21 23.12 -32.15
CA GLY A 479 22.23 23.55 -31.14
C GLY A 479 20.93 22.74 -31.12
N SER A 480 19.91 23.23 -30.39
CA SER A 480 18.58 22.60 -30.33
C SER A 480 17.49 23.63 -30.16
N VAL A 481 16.29 23.34 -30.64
CA VAL A 481 15.10 24.20 -30.42
C VAL A 481 14.81 24.36 -28.93
N THR A 482 14.83 23.27 -28.18
CA THR A 482 14.68 23.29 -26.71
C THR A 482 15.71 24.24 -26.07
N GLY A 483 16.98 24.19 -26.49
CA GLY A 483 18.04 25.06 -25.97
C GLY A 483 17.80 26.54 -26.19
N VAL A 484 17.21 26.93 -27.33
CA VAL A 484 16.84 28.31 -27.63
C VAL A 484 15.72 28.79 -26.71
N ILE A 485 14.68 27.93 -26.52
CA ILE A 485 13.56 28.27 -25.62
C ILE A 485 14.04 28.31 -24.17
N MET A 486 14.87 27.35 -23.74
CA MET A 486 15.44 27.27 -22.38
C MET A 486 16.29 28.52 -22.04
N ARG A 487 16.95 29.09 -22.99
CA ARG A 487 17.67 30.38 -22.78
C ARG A 487 16.69 31.47 -22.33
N ARG A 488 15.55 31.62 -23.00
CA ARG A 488 14.49 32.56 -22.61
C ARG A 488 13.89 32.25 -21.26
N VAL A 489 13.68 30.94 -20.99
CA VAL A 489 13.21 30.46 -19.67
C VAL A 489 14.19 30.86 -18.57
N THR A 490 15.49 30.66 -18.80
CA THR A 490 16.53 31.00 -17.83
C THR A 490 16.62 32.50 -17.59
N GLU A 491 16.59 33.32 -18.65
CA GLU A 491 16.57 34.79 -18.56
C GLU A 491 15.34 35.28 -17.77
N TRP A 492 14.18 34.69 -18.01
CA TRP A 492 12.96 34.99 -17.27
C TRP A 492 13.09 34.61 -15.79
N TYR A 493 13.63 33.41 -15.51
CA TYR A 493 13.80 32.91 -14.15
C TYR A 493 14.82 33.77 -13.37
N ASP A 494 15.94 34.12 -13.96
CA ASP A 494 16.96 35.02 -13.38
C ASP A 494 16.38 36.38 -13.01
N ARG A 495 15.53 36.93 -13.90
CA ARG A 495 14.81 38.18 -13.60
C ARG A 495 13.87 37.97 -12.39
N ARG A 496 13.13 36.87 -12.36
CA ARG A 496 12.23 36.56 -11.26
C ARG A 496 13.00 36.38 -9.94
N GLU A 497 14.14 35.75 -9.96
CA GLU A 497 15.00 35.56 -8.79
C GLU A 497 15.44 36.95 -8.20
N ILE A 498 15.66 37.91 -9.02
CA ILE A 498 16.00 39.29 -8.63
C ILE A 498 14.78 40.05 -8.09
N GLU A 499 13.65 40.00 -8.77
CA GLU A 499 12.49 40.86 -8.48
C GLU A 499 11.55 40.29 -7.43
N TYR A 500 11.33 38.94 -7.40
CA TYR A 500 10.36 38.30 -6.54
C TYR A 500 10.55 38.56 -5.05
N PRO A 501 11.74 38.47 -4.45
CA PRO A 501 11.93 38.74 -3.02
C PRO A 501 11.53 40.17 -2.65
N VAL A 502 11.81 41.12 -3.53
CA VAL A 502 11.46 42.53 -3.33
C VAL A 502 9.94 42.71 -3.36
N ASP A 503 9.30 42.18 -4.39
CA ASP A 503 7.84 42.29 -4.58
C ASP A 503 7.09 41.58 -3.45
N PHE A 504 7.56 40.40 -3.04
CA PHE A 504 7.01 39.66 -1.91
C PHE A 504 7.08 40.48 -0.61
N MET A 505 8.26 40.98 -0.25
CA MET A 505 8.45 41.73 0.98
C MET A 505 7.68 43.07 0.96
N MET A 506 7.59 43.75 -0.16
CA MET A 506 6.77 44.96 -0.29
C MET A 506 5.29 44.65 -0.06
N GLN A 507 4.76 43.58 -0.63
CA GLN A 507 3.36 43.19 -0.45
C GLN A 507 3.08 42.76 1.00
N MET A 508 3.96 41.94 1.59
CA MET A 508 3.84 41.56 2.99
C MET A 508 3.87 42.74 3.94
N THR A 509 4.78 43.70 3.67
CA THR A 509 4.85 44.95 4.44
C THR A 509 3.58 45.77 4.30
N GLN A 510 3.01 45.88 3.11
CA GLN A 510 1.76 46.60 2.87
C GLN A 510 0.58 45.98 3.62
N MET A 511 0.55 44.66 3.73
CA MET A 511 -0.47 43.96 4.50
C MET A 511 -0.31 44.20 6.01
N LEU A 512 0.90 44.07 6.54
CA LEU A 512 1.21 44.30 7.95
C LEU A 512 1.05 45.77 8.35
N MET A 513 1.31 46.73 7.46
CA MET A 513 1.10 48.15 7.72
C MET A 513 -0.35 48.52 8.04
N ARG A 514 -1.33 47.70 7.63
CA ARG A 514 -2.75 47.91 7.99
C ARG A 514 -3.03 47.51 9.44
N GLN A 515 -2.21 46.66 10.05
CA GLN A 515 -2.38 46.16 11.42
C GLN A 515 -1.43 46.85 12.40
N ASN A 516 -0.13 46.90 12.07
CA ASN A 516 0.92 47.50 12.91
C ASN A 516 1.98 48.20 12.04
N PRO A 517 1.80 49.49 11.77
CA PRO A 517 2.71 50.24 10.85
C PRO A 517 4.18 50.28 11.32
N ALA A 518 4.39 50.43 12.63
CA ALA A 518 5.74 50.55 13.19
C ALA A 518 6.54 49.25 13.10
N GLU A 519 5.89 48.16 13.40
CA GLU A 519 6.52 46.81 13.31
C GLU A 519 6.76 46.41 11.86
N ALA A 520 5.80 46.64 10.97
CA ALA A 520 5.94 46.38 9.53
C ALA A 520 7.13 47.13 8.93
N GLY A 521 7.27 48.40 9.29
CA GLY A 521 8.40 49.23 8.83
C GLY A 521 9.74 48.69 9.36
N ASN A 522 9.82 48.35 10.64
CA ASN A 522 11.05 47.80 11.26
C ASN A 522 11.44 46.45 10.63
N GLN A 523 10.49 45.56 10.40
CA GLN A 523 10.75 44.26 9.77
C GLN A 523 11.27 44.43 8.34
N PHE A 524 10.66 45.30 7.55
CA PHE A 524 11.12 45.60 6.19
C PHE A 524 12.52 46.19 6.15
N LEU A 525 12.81 47.19 6.98
CA LEU A 525 14.13 47.78 7.10
C LEU A 525 15.19 46.77 7.57
N GLY A 526 14.82 45.98 8.58
CA GLY A 526 15.69 44.90 9.07
C GLY A 526 16.07 43.94 7.95
N TRP A 527 15.06 43.49 7.16
CA TRP A 527 15.28 42.58 6.03
C TRP A 527 16.16 43.24 4.94
N ALA A 528 15.85 44.46 4.51
CA ALA A 528 16.60 45.17 3.45
C ALA A 528 18.05 45.45 3.85
N ASN A 529 18.26 45.87 5.11
CA ASN A 529 19.58 46.12 5.64
C ASN A 529 20.42 44.86 5.86
N ALA A 530 19.84 43.82 6.41
CA ALA A 530 20.52 42.55 6.63
C ALA A 530 20.93 41.87 5.31
N ARG A 531 20.04 41.86 4.32
CA ARG A 531 20.28 41.14 3.06
C ARG A 531 21.12 41.95 2.06
N TYR A 532 20.76 43.24 1.84
CA TYR A 532 21.34 44.06 0.79
C TYR A 532 22.30 45.15 1.33
N ARG A 533 22.42 45.30 2.67
CA ARG A 533 23.28 46.33 3.32
C ARG A 533 22.91 47.75 2.89
N MET A 534 21.59 48.04 2.79
CA MET A 534 21.08 49.33 2.32
C MET A 534 21.38 50.51 3.26
N GLY A 535 21.58 50.24 4.57
CA GLY A 535 21.78 51.29 5.57
C GLY A 535 20.57 52.17 5.78
N TRP A 536 19.37 51.71 5.43
CA TRP A 536 18.16 52.49 5.52
C TRP A 536 17.67 52.66 6.96
N THR A 537 17.16 53.88 7.22
CA THR A 537 16.47 54.28 8.45
C THR A 537 14.98 54.46 8.20
N PRO A 538 14.12 54.60 9.25
CA PRO A 538 12.69 54.85 9.06
C PRO A 538 12.32 56.09 8.25
N GLU A 539 13.27 56.98 8.02
CA GLU A 539 13.08 58.16 7.18
C GLU A 539 12.83 57.84 5.71
N VAL A 540 13.28 56.66 5.21
CA VAL A 540 13.03 56.22 3.84
C VAL A 540 11.53 56.20 3.51
N PHE A 541 10.69 55.83 4.43
CA PHE A 541 9.22 55.80 4.22
C PHE A 541 8.60 57.19 4.15
N ARG A 542 9.32 58.25 4.62
CA ARG A 542 8.87 59.62 4.55
C ARG A 542 9.37 60.36 3.29
N THR A 543 10.54 59.98 2.81
CA THR A 543 11.27 60.66 1.75
C THR A 543 11.16 60.01 0.36
N SER A 544 10.77 58.73 0.31
CA SER A 544 10.74 57.95 -0.93
C SER A 544 9.36 57.41 -1.26
N THR A 545 9.01 57.40 -2.53
CA THR A 545 7.79 56.73 -3.01
C THR A 545 7.98 55.20 -3.03
N PRO A 546 6.90 54.42 -2.91
CA PRO A 546 7.01 52.97 -3.01
C PRO A 546 7.70 52.45 -4.28
N GLN A 547 7.49 53.13 -5.43
CA GLN A 547 8.14 52.78 -6.68
C GLN A 547 9.66 53.04 -6.63
N LYS A 548 10.10 54.14 -5.99
CA LYS A 548 11.53 54.42 -5.81
C LYS A 548 12.18 53.40 -4.88
N VAL A 549 11.52 53.04 -3.77
CA VAL A 549 11.99 52.01 -2.85
C VAL A 549 12.12 50.66 -3.59
N ARG A 550 11.12 50.30 -4.41
CA ARG A 550 11.19 49.09 -5.24
C ARG A 550 12.36 49.12 -6.19
N SER A 551 12.54 50.19 -6.93
CA SER A 551 13.63 50.27 -7.94
C SER A 551 15.03 50.20 -7.30
N GLU A 552 15.23 50.82 -6.15
CA GLU A 552 16.49 50.78 -5.41
C GLU A 552 16.76 49.35 -4.85
N LEU A 553 15.72 48.68 -4.33
CA LEU A 553 15.85 47.30 -3.87
C LEU A 553 16.09 46.31 -5.00
N VAL A 554 15.40 46.44 -6.12
CA VAL A 554 15.64 45.60 -7.31
C VAL A 554 17.08 45.80 -7.83
N ALA A 555 17.59 47.03 -7.85
CA ALA A 555 18.98 47.29 -8.21
C ALA A 555 19.97 46.65 -7.23
N ALA A 556 19.69 46.72 -5.91
CA ALA A 556 20.51 46.09 -4.90
C ALA A 556 20.43 44.55 -4.96
N SER A 557 19.24 43.99 -5.23
CA SER A 557 19.04 42.55 -5.44
C SER A 557 19.81 42.05 -6.67
N ARG A 558 19.73 42.80 -7.79
CA ARG A 558 20.50 42.48 -8.99
C ARG A 558 22.00 42.43 -8.70
N LYS A 559 22.52 43.45 -8.04
CA LYS A 559 23.93 43.47 -7.63
C LYS A 559 24.32 42.31 -6.70
N PHE A 560 23.42 41.93 -5.81
CA PHE A 560 23.65 40.77 -4.91
C PHE A 560 23.91 39.48 -5.70
N PHE A 561 23.15 39.22 -6.76
CA PHE A 561 23.32 38.05 -7.62
C PHE A 561 24.48 38.18 -8.59
N GLU A 562 24.67 39.34 -9.25
CA GLU A 562 25.75 39.60 -10.21
C GLU A 562 27.13 39.56 -9.54
N ASP A 563 27.28 40.11 -8.33
CA ASP A 563 28.51 40.06 -7.55
C ASP A 563 28.85 38.64 -7.04
N GLY A 564 27.98 37.62 -7.27
CA GLY A 564 28.19 36.25 -6.86
C GLY A 564 28.26 36.04 -5.34
N ARG A 565 27.60 36.93 -4.57
CA ARG A 565 27.65 36.88 -3.09
C ARG A 565 27.18 35.54 -2.50
N MET A 566 26.12 34.97 -3.06
CA MET A 566 25.63 33.68 -2.59
C MET A 566 26.68 32.57 -2.81
N ALA A 567 27.36 32.56 -3.96
CA ALA A 567 28.41 31.60 -4.26
C ALA A 567 29.63 31.79 -3.31
N SER A 568 29.96 33.04 -2.98
CA SER A 568 31.03 33.32 -1.99
C SER A 568 30.67 32.82 -0.61
N GLU A 569 29.44 33.06 -0.12
CA GLU A 569 28.98 32.56 1.21
C GLU A 569 29.00 31.03 1.27
N ILE A 570 28.59 30.36 0.18
CA ILE A 570 28.64 28.89 0.06
C ILE A 570 30.11 28.42 0.12
N ALA A 571 31.00 29.05 -0.65
CA ALA A 571 32.40 28.67 -0.69
C ALA A 571 33.09 28.88 0.66
N ASP A 572 32.77 29.95 1.39
CA ASP A 572 33.32 30.21 2.72
C ASP A 572 32.81 29.22 3.76
N ALA A 573 31.52 28.85 3.71
CA ALA A 573 31.00 27.83 4.60
C ALA A 573 31.55 26.41 4.34
N ILE A 574 31.82 26.06 3.08
CA ILE A 574 32.45 24.78 2.70
C ILE A 574 33.88 24.68 3.24
N LYS A 575 34.61 25.79 3.38
CA LYS A 575 36.00 25.82 3.98
C LYS A 575 36.00 25.43 5.46
N CYS A 576 34.88 25.50 6.18
CA CYS A 576 34.79 25.09 7.58
C CYS A 576 34.97 23.58 7.69
N ALA A 577 36.09 23.14 8.26
CA ALA A 577 36.47 21.73 8.30
C ALA A 577 35.64 20.90 9.31
N THR A 578 35.21 21.51 10.42
CA THR A 578 34.44 20.84 11.47
C THR A 578 33.04 21.39 11.61
N ASP A 579 32.13 20.60 12.20
CA ASP A 579 30.77 21.02 12.46
C ASP A 579 30.67 22.18 13.44
N ASP A 580 31.59 22.26 14.41
CA ASP A 580 31.64 23.39 15.37
C ASP A 580 32.04 24.70 14.67
N GLN A 581 33.02 24.65 13.74
CA GLN A 581 33.39 25.80 12.93
C GLN A 581 32.23 26.24 12.02
N LEU A 582 31.55 25.28 11.44
CA LEU A 582 30.39 25.53 10.59
C LEU A 582 29.23 26.12 11.40
N ASP A 583 28.94 25.58 12.60
CA ASP A 583 27.91 26.13 13.50
C ASP A 583 28.22 27.57 13.91
N ALA A 584 29.50 27.85 14.28
CA ALA A 584 29.94 29.20 14.61
C ALA A 584 29.79 30.16 13.42
N HIS A 585 30.17 29.72 12.21
CA HIS A 585 29.99 30.51 10.97
C HIS A 585 28.52 30.83 10.69
N PHE A 586 27.64 29.83 10.83
CA PHE A 586 26.19 30.04 10.61
C PHE A 586 25.57 30.98 11.66
N ARG A 587 25.97 30.86 12.93
CA ARG A 587 25.51 31.77 14.01
C ARG A 587 25.96 33.21 13.77
N GLU A 588 27.23 33.39 13.46
CA GLU A 588 27.80 34.71 13.20
C GLU A 588 27.19 35.36 11.96
N ARG A 589 27.08 34.60 10.89
CA ARG A 589 26.69 35.14 9.56
C ARG A 589 25.20 35.24 9.35
N PHE A 590 24.44 34.26 9.83
CA PHE A 590 22.99 34.13 9.55
C PHE A 590 22.13 34.15 10.82
N GLY A 591 22.72 34.25 12.00
CA GLY A 591 21.99 34.26 13.28
C GLY A 591 21.32 32.93 13.65
N SER A 592 21.61 31.86 12.91
CA SER A 592 21.02 30.52 13.14
C SER A 592 22.11 29.45 13.23
N GLY A 593 21.95 28.48 14.16
CA GLY A 593 22.91 27.39 14.31
C GLY A 593 22.75 26.30 13.25
N LEU A 594 23.69 25.36 13.27
CA LEU A 594 23.69 24.19 12.41
C LEU A 594 22.59 23.20 12.87
N PRO A 595 21.67 22.76 12.00
CA PRO A 595 20.69 21.72 12.32
C PRO A 595 21.36 20.38 12.64
N GLU A 596 20.77 19.59 13.54
CA GLU A 596 21.33 18.28 13.89
C GLU A 596 21.40 17.32 12.70
N THR A 597 20.48 17.44 11.75
CA THR A 597 20.44 16.65 10.50
C THR A 597 21.65 16.91 9.59
N MET A 598 22.36 18.01 9.76
CA MET A 598 23.57 18.34 9.00
C MET A 598 24.85 17.93 9.72
N ARG A 599 24.77 17.58 11.01
CA ARG A 599 25.91 17.08 11.75
C ARG A 599 26.28 15.69 11.26
N PHE A 600 27.55 15.40 11.23
CA PHE A 600 28.09 14.10 10.80
C PHE A 600 27.98 13.80 9.30
N LEU A 601 27.56 14.76 8.47
CA LEU A 601 27.63 14.61 7.01
C LEU A 601 29.08 14.81 6.53
N HIS A 602 29.48 14.07 5.49
CA HIS A 602 30.83 14.10 4.93
C HIS A 602 30.83 14.21 3.40
N GLY A 603 31.92 14.74 2.85
CA GLY A 603 32.12 14.81 1.40
C GLY A 603 31.02 15.58 0.67
N ALA A 604 30.58 15.07 -0.46
CA ALA A 604 29.60 15.72 -1.32
C ALA A 604 28.24 15.96 -0.64
N GLU A 605 27.79 15.05 0.21
CA GLU A 605 26.54 15.22 0.96
C GLU A 605 26.57 16.43 1.90
N ARG A 606 27.74 16.67 2.55
CA ARG A 606 27.93 17.82 3.41
C ARG A 606 27.92 19.12 2.61
N GLU A 607 28.60 19.15 1.48
CA GLU A 607 28.63 20.33 0.59
C GLU A 607 27.24 20.67 0.05
N ASP A 608 26.48 19.67 -0.39
CA ASP A 608 25.10 19.85 -0.87
C ASP A 608 24.17 20.35 0.25
N ALA A 609 24.32 19.84 1.46
CA ALA A 609 23.54 20.30 2.60
C ALA A 609 23.88 21.76 3.00
N ILE A 610 25.16 22.15 2.97
CA ILE A 610 25.61 23.53 3.20
C ILE A 610 25.01 24.45 2.14
N ARG A 611 25.14 24.09 0.86
CA ARG A 611 24.56 24.83 -0.27
C ARG A 611 23.07 25.02 -0.07
N ALA A 612 22.33 23.93 0.14
CA ALA A 612 20.90 23.98 0.35
C ALA A 612 20.50 24.85 1.54
N ARG A 613 21.25 24.81 2.65
CA ARG A 613 20.98 25.63 3.83
C ARG A 613 21.15 27.11 3.55
N ILE A 614 22.23 27.50 2.86
CA ILE A 614 22.49 28.90 2.50
C ILE A 614 21.46 29.40 1.49
N GLU A 615 21.12 28.61 0.48
CA GLU A 615 20.03 28.93 -0.47
C GLU A 615 18.68 29.09 0.26
N ASN A 616 18.36 28.20 1.22
CA ASN A 616 17.15 28.30 2.04
C ASN A 616 17.09 29.62 2.86
N ILE A 617 18.21 30.17 3.25
CA ILE A 617 18.29 31.45 3.97
C ILE A 617 18.25 32.63 3.00
N LEU A 618 19.06 32.61 1.96
CA LEU A 618 19.25 33.74 1.07
C LEU A 618 18.21 33.85 -0.05
N ARG A 619 17.47 32.79 -0.35
CA ARG A 619 16.37 32.76 -1.33
C ARG A 619 15.02 32.41 -0.67
N ALA A 620 14.89 32.65 0.62
CA ALA A 620 13.77 32.15 1.42
C ALA A 620 12.39 32.45 0.80
N GLU A 621 12.18 33.66 0.27
CA GLU A 621 10.88 34.09 -0.25
C GLU A 621 10.51 33.34 -1.54
N LEU A 622 11.44 33.30 -2.50
CA LEU A 622 11.23 32.59 -3.77
C LEU A 622 11.19 31.09 -3.56
N LEU A 623 12.11 30.56 -2.75
CA LEU A 623 12.18 29.14 -2.45
C LEU A 623 10.91 28.64 -1.73
N HIS A 624 10.32 29.44 -0.85
CA HIS A 624 9.05 29.09 -0.21
C HIS A 624 7.93 28.94 -1.25
N PHE A 625 7.85 29.85 -2.19
CA PHE A 625 6.90 29.79 -3.30
C PHE A 625 7.13 28.55 -4.18
N GLU A 626 8.37 28.32 -4.61
CA GLU A 626 8.77 27.18 -5.45
C GLU A 626 8.44 25.83 -4.78
N ARG A 627 8.78 25.72 -3.48
CA ARG A 627 8.48 24.53 -2.70
C ARG A 627 6.97 24.30 -2.54
N SER A 628 6.20 25.36 -2.35
CA SER A 628 4.74 25.24 -2.23
C SER A 628 4.12 24.68 -3.50
N ILE A 629 4.50 25.20 -4.68
CA ILE A 629 4.04 24.67 -5.97
C ILE A 629 4.43 23.20 -6.13
N LEU A 630 5.69 22.88 -5.89
CA LEU A 630 6.20 21.52 -6.05
C LEU A 630 5.48 20.55 -5.12
N ILE A 631 5.38 20.85 -3.83
CA ILE A 631 4.76 19.96 -2.84
C ILE A 631 3.27 19.77 -3.10
N GLU A 632 2.54 20.85 -3.39
CA GLU A 632 1.10 20.77 -3.68
C GLU A 632 0.84 19.91 -4.93
N THR A 633 1.64 20.11 -5.99
CA THR A 633 1.52 19.33 -7.23
C THR A 633 1.91 17.87 -7.03
N LEU A 634 3.04 17.61 -6.32
CA LEU A 634 3.52 16.26 -6.03
C LEU A 634 2.51 15.49 -5.18
N ASP A 635 2.08 16.07 -4.05
CA ASP A 635 1.21 15.36 -3.10
C ASP A 635 -0.18 15.08 -3.72
N GLY A 636 -0.71 16.01 -4.53
CA GLY A 636 -1.96 15.79 -5.27
C GLY A 636 -1.85 14.65 -6.27
N ALA A 637 -0.86 14.69 -7.15
CA ALA A 637 -0.66 13.67 -8.18
C ALA A 637 -0.37 12.29 -7.58
N TRP A 638 0.43 12.23 -6.50
CA TRP A 638 0.73 10.97 -5.82
C TRP A 638 -0.51 10.32 -5.21
N LYS A 639 -1.39 11.12 -4.59
CA LYS A 639 -2.65 10.62 -4.04
C LYS A 639 -3.53 10.01 -5.11
N ASP A 640 -3.66 10.68 -6.26
CA ASP A 640 -4.45 10.19 -7.38
C ASP A 640 -3.82 8.90 -7.97
N HIS A 641 -2.49 8.86 -8.05
CA HIS A 641 -1.75 7.67 -8.52
C HIS A 641 -1.94 6.47 -7.60
N LEU A 642 -1.86 6.65 -6.27
CA LEU A 642 -2.12 5.56 -5.33
C LEU A 642 -3.51 4.95 -5.53
N TYR A 643 -4.52 5.80 -5.71
CA TYR A 643 -5.88 5.34 -5.98
C TYR A 643 -5.98 4.58 -7.30
N ALA A 644 -5.35 5.09 -8.36
CA ALA A 644 -5.33 4.42 -9.67
C ALA A 644 -4.58 3.08 -9.62
N MET A 645 -3.49 2.97 -8.86
CA MET A 645 -2.75 1.71 -8.67
C MET A 645 -3.56 0.68 -7.87
N ASP A 646 -4.36 1.11 -6.89
CA ASP A 646 -5.27 0.21 -6.18
C ASP A 646 -6.35 -0.34 -7.12
N GLN A 647 -6.94 0.50 -7.98
CA GLN A 647 -7.89 0.04 -9.01
C GLN A 647 -7.24 -0.91 -10.02
N LEU A 648 -6.01 -0.63 -10.44
CA LEU A 648 -5.26 -1.52 -11.33
C LEU A 648 -5.06 -2.89 -10.66
N ARG A 649 -4.64 -2.92 -9.39
CA ARG A 649 -4.43 -4.18 -8.64
C ARG A 649 -5.70 -5.01 -8.56
N ASP A 650 -6.84 -4.39 -8.33
CA ASP A 650 -8.12 -5.09 -8.22
C ASP A 650 -8.60 -5.64 -9.58
N SER A 651 -8.31 -4.94 -10.67
CA SER A 651 -8.74 -5.31 -12.03
C SER A 651 -7.76 -6.20 -12.78
N ILE A 652 -6.48 -6.21 -12.42
CA ILE A 652 -5.42 -6.88 -13.21
C ILE A 652 -5.61 -8.40 -13.28
N SER A 653 -6.28 -9.01 -12.30
CA SER A 653 -6.56 -10.44 -12.29
C SER A 653 -7.38 -10.90 -13.50
N PHE A 654 -8.20 -10.02 -14.08
CA PHE A 654 -8.99 -10.32 -15.27
C PHE A 654 -8.12 -10.48 -16.53
N ARG A 655 -6.89 -9.97 -16.54
CA ARG A 655 -5.93 -10.17 -17.65
C ARG A 655 -5.50 -11.63 -17.81
N ALA A 656 -5.65 -12.46 -16.77
CA ALA A 656 -5.39 -13.90 -16.85
C ALA A 656 -6.26 -14.61 -17.91
N PHE A 657 -7.45 -14.09 -18.23
CA PHE A 657 -8.30 -14.62 -19.29
C PHE A 657 -7.66 -14.50 -20.70
N SER A 658 -6.76 -13.53 -20.88
CA SER A 658 -6.03 -13.33 -22.15
C SER A 658 -4.69 -14.08 -22.19
N GLN A 659 -4.47 -15.08 -21.33
CA GLN A 659 -3.24 -15.87 -21.19
C GLN A 659 -1.98 -15.06 -20.83
N ASN A 660 -2.13 -13.82 -20.38
CA ASN A 660 -1.05 -12.99 -19.89
C ASN A 660 -0.83 -13.23 -18.39
N ASP A 661 0.43 -13.18 -17.93
CA ASP A 661 0.70 -13.22 -16.48
C ASP A 661 0.30 -11.88 -15.85
N PRO A 662 -0.69 -11.87 -14.95
CA PRO A 662 -1.18 -10.63 -14.34
C PRO A 662 -0.10 -9.81 -13.62
N ARG A 663 0.97 -10.47 -13.12
CA ARG A 663 2.08 -9.81 -12.43
C ARG A 663 2.95 -9.00 -13.38
N ILE A 664 3.20 -9.55 -14.57
CA ILE A 664 3.98 -8.86 -15.61
C ILE A 664 3.19 -7.67 -16.14
N GLU A 665 1.89 -7.87 -16.41
CA GLU A 665 1.02 -6.79 -16.88
C GLU A 665 0.87 -5.69 -15.81
N TYR A 666 0.71 -6.04 -14.53
CA TYR A 666 0.68 -5.06 -13.43
C TYR A 666 1.97 -4.22 -13.37
N LYS A 667 3.14 -4.86 -13.51
CA LYS A 667 4.43 -4.17 -13.52
C LYS A 667 4.53 -3.20 -14.70
N LYS A 668 4.11 -3.62 -15.88
CA LYS A 668 4.15 -2.84 -17.13
C LYS A 668 3.16 -1.67 -17.07
N GLU A 669 1.88 -1.93 -16.77
CA GLU A 669 0.85 -0.90 -16.68
C GLU A 669 1.15 0.08 -15.53
N GLY A 670 1.58 -0.41 -14.37
CA GLY A 670 1.95 0.43 -13.22
C GLY A 670 3.17 1.33 -13.51
N SER A 671 4.15 0.84 -14.27
CA SER A 671 5.29 1.66 -14.71
C SER A 671 4.86 2.75 -15.68
N HIS A 672 3.96 2.44 -16.61
CA HIS A 672 3.40 3.42 -17.56
C HIS A 672 2.59 4.50 -16.82
N MET A 673 1.74 4.09 -15.89
CA MET A 673 0.96 5.03 -15.07
C MET A 673 1.84 5.96 -14.23
N PHE A 674 2.93 5.44 -13.66
CA PHE A 674 3.90 6.24 -12.91
C PHE A 674 4.62 7.26 -13.83
N GLY A 675 5.02 6.83 -15.03
CA GLY A 675 5.58 7.72 -16.06
C GLY A 675 4.63 8.85 -16.39
N GLY A 676 3.36 8.55 -16.71
CA GLY A 676 2.33 9.54 -17.01
C GLY A 676 2.04 10.49 -15.83
N MET A 677 2.04 9.99 -14.58
CA MET A 677 1.94 10.85 -13.40
C MET A 677 3.10 11.85 -13.34
N MET A 678 4.33 11.40 -13.60
CA MET A 678 5.51 12.27 -13.59
C MET A 678 5.47 13.32 -14.71
N GLU A 679 4.92 12.98 -15.88
CA GLU A 679 4.67 13.94 -16.98
C GLU A 679 3.68 15.02 -16.56
N VAL A 680 2.53 14.63 -16.01
CA VAL A 680 1.53 15.58 -15.50
C VAL A 680 2.10 16.49 -14.41
N ILE A 681 2.95 15.95 -13.52
CA ILE A 681 3.64 16.79 -12.51
C ILE A 681 4.52 17.83 -13.18
N ARG A 682 5.35 17.42 -14.16
CA ARG A 682 6.26 18.35 -14.87
C ARG A 682 5.48 19.45 -15.57
N GLU A 683 4.45 19.10 -16.32
CA GLU A 683 3.60 20.08 -17.02
C GLU A 683 2.95 21.09 -16.08
N ARG A 684 2.34 20.59 -14.99
CA ARG A 684 1.67 21.46 -14.00
C ARG A 684 2.65 22.37 -13.28
N VAL A 685 3.81 21.84 -12.88
CA VAL A 685 4.85 22.65 -12.23
C VAL A 685 5.37 23.72 -13.19
N ALA A 686 5.64 23.37 -14.46
CA ALA A 686 6.04 24.33 -15.48
C ALA A 686 4.97 25.44 -15.63
N GLU A 687 3.71 25.07 -15.78
CA GLU A 687 2.62 26.05 -15.92
C GLU A 687 2.46 26.96 -14.68
N PHE A 688 2.46 26.39 -13.47
CA PHE A 688 2.32 27.17 -12.24
C PHE A 688 3.52 28.08 -11.99
N LEU A 689 4.72 27.65 -12.32
CA LEU A 689 5.92 28.45 -12.16
C LEU A 689 5.80 29.80 -12.88
N PHE A 690 5.22 29.82 -14.09
CA PHE A 690 5.09 31.03 -14.89
C PHE A 690 3.81 31.83 -14.60
N LYS A 691 2.66 31.13 -14.41
CA LYS A 691 1.35 31.78 -14.27
C LYS A 691 1.03 32.22 -12.83
N ALA A 692 1.64 31.61 -11.81
CA ALA A 692 1.32 31.97 -10.45
C ALA A 692 1.86 33.36 -10.09
N LYS A 693 0.94 34.22 -9.71
CA LYS A 693 1.22 35.61 -9.27
C LYS A 693 0.91 35.74 -7.79
N ILE A 694 1.69 36.56 -7.08
CA ILE A 694 1.39 36.90 -5.69
C ILE A 694 0.10 37.72 -5.67
N THR A 695 -0.96 37.13 -5.13
CA THR A 695 -2.24 37.81 -4.96
C THR A 695 -2.40 38.21 -3.49
N PRO A 696 -2.64 39.47 -3.14
CA PRO A 696 -2.88 39.86 -1.76
C PRO A 696 -4.08 39.11 -1.19
N ALA A 697 -3.97 38.62 0.04
CA ALA A 697 -5.03 37.90 0.74
C ALA A 697 -6.26 38.78 1.06
N GLY A 698 -6.92 39.28 0.07
CA GLY A 698 -8.11 40.14 0.16
C GLY A 698 -8.81 40.29 -1.21
N SER A 699 -8.18 39.82 -2.26
CA SER A 699 -8.70 39.87 -3.64
C SER A 699 -9.04 38.49 -4.20
N ARG A 700 -9.55 37.55 -3.40
CA ARG A 700 -10.21 36.39 -3.98
C ARG A 700 -11.40 36.89 -4.78
N PRO A 701 -11.44 36.75 -6.10
CA PRO A 701 -12.69 36.94 -6.83
C PRO A 701 -13.70 35.96 -6.20
N ALA A 702 -14.89 36.47 -5.85
CA ALA A 702 -15.98 35.61 -5.41
C ALA A 702 -16.11 34.49 -6.43
N ALA A 703 -16.01 33.23 -5.97
CA ALA A 703 -16.24 32.10 -6.83
C ALA A 703 -17.57 32.31 -7.56
N PRO A 704 -17.64 32.14 -8.87
CA PRO A 704 -18.89 32.27 -9.59
C PRO A 704 -19.89 31.34 -8.91
N PRO A 705 -21.16 31.75 -8.69
CA PRO A 705 -22.14 30.91 -8.05
C PRO A 705 -22.25 29.63 -8.89
N MET A 706 -21.94 28.49 -8.28
CA MET A 706 -22.15 27.18 -8.90
C MET A 706 -23.62 27.10 -9.31
N ALA A 707 -23.89 27.08 -10.59
CA ALA A 707 -25.22 26.81 -11.13
C ALA A 707 -25.69 25.47 -10.53
N ARG A 708 -26.72 25.51 -9.70
CA ARG A 708 -27.41 24.31 -9.25
C ARG A 708 -27.94 23.59 -10.47
N PRO A 709 -27.65 22.28 -10.65
CA PRO A 709 -28.33 21.51 -11.66
C PRO A 709 -29.82 21.48 -11.31
N ALA A 710 -30.65 21.97 -12.24
CA ALA A 710 -32.09 21.88 -12.15
C ALA A 710 -32.51 20.42 -12.29
N GLY A 711 -33.26 19.91 -11.32
CA GLY A 711 -34.18 18.77 -11.48
C GLY A 711 -33.64 17.38 -11.12
N ALA A 712 -33.78 16.99 -9.84
CA ALA A 712 -34.08 15.62 -9.49
C ALA A 712 -35.25 15.60 -8.50
N PRO A 713 -36.26 14.71 -8.68
CA PRO A 713 -37.45 14.70 -7.86
C PRO A 713 -37.23 14.11 -6.47
N GLY A 714 -38.03 14.58 -5.52
CA GLY A 714 -37.98 14.28 -4.11
C GLY A 714 -38.12 12.79 -3.76
N GLY A 715 -37.38 12.39 -2.76
CA GLY A 715 -37.47 11.11 -2.09
C GLY A 715 -36.99 11.22 -0.63
N MET A 716 -37.97 11.22 0.24
CA MET A 716 -38.04 10.83 1.66
C MET A 716 -36.88 11.15 2.62
N MET A 717 -37.27 11.95 3.61
CA MET A 717 -36.64 12.09 4.94
C MET A 717 -36.42 10.73 5.63
N THR A 718 -35.25 10.53 6.16
CA THR A 718 -35.06 9.75 7.39
C THR A 718 -34.19 10.55 8.35
N SER A 719 -34.74 10.68 9.53
CA SER A 719 -34.29 11.42 10.71
C SER A 719 -32.96 10.92 11.27
N GLY A 720 -32.22 11.88 11.77
CA GLY A 720 -31.04 11.94 12.54
C GLY A 720 -30.68 10.90 13.57
N ILE A 721 -29.39 10.86 13.80
CA ILE A 721 -28.82 10.69 15.15
C ILE A 721 -27.52 11.52 15.20
N VAL A 722 -27.55 12.49 16.10
CA VAL A 722 -26.39 13.29 16.55
C VAL A 722 -25.67 12.47 17.62
N GLY A 723 -24.37 12.28 17.48
CA GLY A 723 -23.49 11.76 18.52
C GLY A 723 -22.34 12.73 18.77
N PRO A 724 -21.91 12.95 20.02
CA PRO A 724 -21.09 14.09 20.43
C PRO A 724 -19.59 13.88 20.23
N GLY A 725 -18.89 15.00 20.10
CA GLY A 725 -17.47 15.10 19.89
C GLY A 725 -16.59 14.63 21.06
N LEU A 726 -15.35 14.44 20.72
CA LEU A 726 -14.24 14.38 21.67
C LEU A 726 -13.15 15.36 21.22
N ALA A 727 -12.73 16.13 22.22
CA ALA A 727 -11.67 17.10 22.18
C ALA A 727 -10.28 16.45 21.94
#